data_593b94d3009006570d2e335ad516038e
#
_entry.id   593b94d3009006570d2e335ad516038e
#
_cell.length_a   1.000
_cell.length_b   1.000
_cell.length_c   1.000
_cell.angle_alpha   90.00
_cell.angle_beta   90.00
_cell.angle_gamma   90.00
#
_symmetry.space_group_name_H-M   'P 1'
#
loop_
_entity.id
_entity.type
_entity.pdbx_description
1 polymer ?
#
loop_
_entity_poly.entity_id
_entity_poly.type
_entity_poly.pdbx_seq_one_letter_code
_entity_poly.pdbx_strand_id
1 'polypeptide(L)'
;MYQLSLYSLLMNHTCLMDKGDTTVSEIYNQAEDNQIAVKVVKDTSSSFDTMEQTSVVPRPTFPQLIPENKNKHPWNVITEAEFKTRMQEIFEMVASALKSTLGPYGASTLIESMGTYHLTKDGFTVLKNIHFNNRTDNTILNTILTISHQMVMKVGDGSTSSIIAAYNFLNRLSQSDELKALRPRDLKQYVNQFVDVATQYIQSNAQQLTDENFLDIVTNIAKVATNDDKTYTNIIHEIYEKCGRDVTISKAMSDTNEPSYEIKDDMFYIDASYLDRIYCNTDNGTKVELKQPSVVLFNFTLENKHWDLIKIMNAAIAKSDTTGQKQLLVVAPYYDDQFLDRVKNDINRFRAWYQQQQQQAGAIPFPMIFGKAPFFKAIQRDIYDDASAFLGNTIINPMDADHLLETLNTLNGQQVQWNEYEQAKETMQPEAFDQFWGTRPVPENPEEKVNELLEEVAKRFGTAENVLMTNKTIEFTGLTNQDANMIKLRTDIARGDMEKELVEVENLRYISKDFIAAKERLSRLALKSATIRVGGNSELEKKMNDDALDDAIKACDSALRYGINPGCNTAIIQACIPELNTRLNDQDPIIKTIANIAYESFLDVVQTIHKNKDPKVTRDSVKYIVENSAMENRCYDLVTEVYSNDIINSCRTDIEILRSAIAIIGVIISSNQYLAADIKN
;
A
#
# COMPACT_ATOMS: atom_id res chain seq x y z
N MET A 1 42.19 -16.46 -24.00
CA MET A 1 42.37 -15.20 -23.28
C MET A 1 41.52 -15.13 -21.99
N TYR A 2 40.38 -15.80 -21.88
CA TYR A 2 39.55 -15.83 -20.65
C TYR A 2 40.08 -16.74 -19.52
N GLN A 3 40.82 -17.77 -19.81
CA GLN A 3 41.45 -18.63 -18.78
C GLN A 3 42.56 -17.91 -17.98
N LEU A 4 43.24 -16.95 -18.57
CA LEU A 4 44.24 -16.13 -17.86
C LEU A 4 43.60 -15.09 -16.91
N SER A 5 42.36 -14.75 -17.10
CA SER A 5 41.65 -13.79 -16.23
C SER A 5 41.18 -14.44 -14.91
N LEU A 6 40.86 -15.73 -14.89
CA LEU A 6 40.51 -16.46 -13.67
C LEU A 6 41.72 -16.58 -12.73
N TYR A 7 42.89 -16.86 -13.27
CA TYR A 7 44.13 -16.90 -12.50
C TYR A 7 44.55 -15.53 -11.94
N SER A 8 44.32 -14.45 -12.68
CA SER A 8 44.64 -13.10 -12.20
C SER A 8 43.67 -12.59 -11.14
N LEU A 9 42.43 -13.07 -11.10
CA LEU A 9 41.45 -12.72 -10.08
C LEU A 9 41.74 -13.39 -8.73
N LEU A 10 42.30 -14.61 -8.76
CA LEU A 10 42.69 -15.33 -7.54
C LEU A 10 44.05 -14.84 -6.99
N MET A 11 44.98 -14.34 -7.86
CA MET A 11 46.37 -14.00 -7.49
C MET A 11 46.59 -12.57 -7.00
N ASN A 12 45.63 -11.63 -7.09
CA ASN A 12 45.87 -10.23 -6.69
C ASN A 12 45.74 -9.96 -5.18
N HIS A 13 45.57 -10.97 -4.33
CA HIS A 13 45.46 -10.79 -2.87
C HIS A 13 46.70 -11.16 -2.06
N THR A 14 47.75 -11.74 -2.65
CA THR A 14 48.96 -12.18 -1.91
C THR A 14 50.06 -11.13 -1.79
N CYS A 15 49.87 -9.91 -2.28
CA CYS A 15 50.99 -8.93 -2.31
C CYS A 15 50.81 -7.70 -1.40
N LEU A 16 49.92 -7.73 -0.39
CA LEU A 16 49.73 -6.60 0.54
C LEU A 16 49.57 -7.04 2.02
N MET A 17 50.27 -8.10 2.43
CA MET A 17 50.49 -8.36 3.85
C MET A 17 52.00 -8.45 4.12
N ASP A 18 52.66 -7.32 4.17
CA ASP A 18 53.90 -7.15 4.93
C ASP A 18 54.06 -5.68 5.31
N LYS A 19 53.83 -5.37 6.56
CA LYS A 19 54.47 -4.43 7.47
C LYS A 19 53.50 -3.83 8.48
N GLY A 20 53.73 -4.16 9.75
CA GLY A 20 53.40 -3.29 10.88
C GLY A 20 52.55 -3.88 11.98
N ASP A 21 53.20 -4.62 12.88
CA ASP A 21 52.74 -4.89 14.22
C ASP A 21 52.12 -3.67 14.88
N THR A 22 50.90 -3.81 15.32
CA THR A 22 50.41 -3.22 16.59
C THR A 22 49.26 -4.07 17.13
N THR A 23 49.47 -4.57 18.33
CA THR A 23 48.59 -5.51 19.02
C THR A 23 47.27 -4.85 19.48
N VAL A 24 46.19 -5.56 19.27
CA VAL A 24 44.78 -5.18 19.56
C VAL A 24 44.47 -5.02 21.06
N SER A 25 45.46 -5.07 21.94
CA SER A 25 45.28 -4.97 23.41
C SER A 25 45.34 -3.54 23.98
N GLU A 26 45.72 -2.52 23.20
CA GLU A 26 45.82 -1.14 23.73
C GLU A 26 44.62 -0.22 23.36
N ILE A 27 43.65 -0.69 22.61
CA ILE A 27 42.48 0.12 22.21
C ILE A 27 41.29 -0.02 23.20
N TYR A 28 41.34 -1.02 24.12
CA TYR A 28 40.19 -1.25 25.03
C TYR A 28 40.25 -0.49 26.38
N ASN A 29 41.30 0.24 26.67
CA ASN A 29 41.47 0.95 27.95
C ASN A 29 41.36 2.49 27.88
N GLN A 30 40.85 3.06 26.80
CA GLN A 30 40.63 4.53 26.67
C GLN A 30 39.18 4.96 26.49
N ALA A 31 38.19 4.09 26.71
CA ALA A 31 36.77 4.39 26.47
C ALA A 31 35.95 4.69 27.74
N GLU A 32 36.55 4.79 28.95
CA GLU A 32 35.77 5.06 30.17
C GLU A 32 35.88 6.47 30.77
N ASP A 33 36.60 7.40 30.17
CA ASP A 33 36.75 8.77 30.71
C ASP A 33 36.49 9.90 29.71
N ASN A 34 35.35 9.91 29.03
CA ASN A 34 34.91 11.12 28.34
C ASN A 34 33.40 11.36 28.47
N GLN A 35 33.08 12.08 29.58
CA GLN A 35 31.82 12.81 29.67
C GLN A 35 31.77 13.86 28.54
N ILE A 36 30.91 13.63 27.56
CA ILE A 36 30.64 14.61 26.50
C ILE A 36 29.76 15.72 27.09
N ALA A 37 30.43 16.81 27.52
CA ALA A 37 29.76 18.07 27.78
C ALA A 37 29.29 18.68 26.45
N VAL A 38 27.97 18.81 26.26
CA VAL A 38 27.39 19.56 25.16
C VAL A 38 27.72 21.05 25.38
N LYS A 39 28.72 21.56 24.68
CA LYS A 39 29.04 22.97 24.65
C LYS A 39 28.18 23.62 23.58
N VAL A 40 27.14 24.34 24.01
CA VAL A 40 26.40 25.27 23.16
C VAL A 40 27.37 26.37 22.75
N VAL A 41 27.81 26.37 21.50
CA VAL A 41 28.55 27.48 20.91
C VAL A 41 27.54 28.56 20.54
N LYS A 42 27.46 29.59 21.37
CA LYS A 42 26.98 30.92 20.97
C LYS A 42 28.15 31.67 20.34
N ASP A 43 27.81 32.39 19.27
CA ASP A 43 28.59 33.42 18.60
C ASP A 43 29.61 32.98 17.54
N THR A 44 29.15 33.05 16.30
CA THR A 44 29.88 33.75 15.26
C THR A 44 28.91 34.59 14.45
N SER A 45 28.75 35.82 14.87
CA SER A 45 28.24 36.91 14.09
C SER A 45 29.30 37.29 13.04
N SER A 46 29.06 37.01 11.77
CA SER A 46 29.48 37.84 10.65
C SER A 46 29.25 37.12 9.34
N SER A 47 28.46 37.73 8.48
CA SER A 47 28.28 37.47 7.03
C SER A 47 26.93 36.94 6.53
N PHE A 48 25.82 37.26 7.21
CA PHE A 48 24.47 37.08 6.61
C PHE A 48 23.57 38.30 6.69
N ASP A 49 24.16 39.52 6.67
CA ASP A 49 23.42 40.78 6.70
C ASP A 49 23.10 41.36 5.29
N THR A 50 22.82 40.50 4.30
CA THR A 50 22.39 41.03 2.98
C THR A 50 21.33 40.15 2.28
N MET A 51 20.41 39.55 3.04
CA MET A 51 19.19 38.98 2.46
C MET A 51 17.95 39.18 3.34
N GLU A 52 17.84 40.33 3.99
CA GLU A 52 16.59 40.81 4.58
C GLU A 52 15.90 41.78 3.64
N GLN A 53 15.25 41.25 2.62
CA GLN A 53 14.08 41.90 1.98
C GLN A 53 13.34 40.84 1.12
N THR A 54 12.94 39.74 1.74
CA THR A 54 11.80 38.97 1.24
C THR A 54 10.66 39.21 2.23
N SER A 55 9.63 39.86 1.73
CA SER A 55 8.39 40.17 2.39
C SER A 55 7.92 39.05 3.30
N VAL A 56 7.95 39.27 4.59
CA VAL A 56 7.21 38.48 5.58
C VAL A 56 5.75 38.66 5.21
N VAL A 57 5.16 37.62 4.62
CA VAL A 57 3.71 37.53 4.48
C VAL A 57 3.16 37.58 5.89
N PRO A 58 2.39 38.60 6.28
CA PRO A 58 1.83 38.65 7.62
C PRO A 58 0.92 37.43 7.79
N ARG A 59 1.15 36.63 8.83
CA ARG A 59 0.18 35.63 9.26
C ARG A 59 -1.17 36.33 9.37
N PRO A 60 -2.27 35.78 8.81
CA PRO A 60 -3.57 36.39 8.98
C PRO A 60 -3.86 36.50 10.47
N THR A 61 -3.88 37.73 10.98
CA THR A 61 -4.39 38.02 12.31
C THR A 61 -5.90 37.85 12.24
N PHE A 62 -6.39 36.74 12.77
CA PHE A 62 -7.82 36.57 12.98
C PHE A 62 -8.32 37.71 13.87
N PRO A 63 -9.39 38.39 13.50
CA PRO A 63 -9.93 39.45 14.33
C PRO A 63 -10.34 38.86 15.69
N GLN A 64 -9.83 39.44 16.77
CA GLN A 64 -10.30 39.13 18.11
C GLN A 64 -11.75 39.64 18.25
N LEU A 65 -12.73 38.78 18.01
CA LEU A 65 -14.14 39.02 18.24
C LEU A 65 -14.61 38.32 19.52
N ILE A 66 -13.89 38.51 20.64
CA ILE A 66 -14.40 38.08 21.94
C ILE A 66 -14.19 39.24 22.93
N PRO A 67 -15.27 39.80 23.51
CA PRO A 67 -15.14 40.75 24.61
C PRO A 67 -14.53 40.03 25.81
N GLU A 68 -13.45 40.59 26.36
CA GLU A 68 -12.80 40.09 27.57
C GLU A 68 -13.81 40.14 28.75
N ASN A 69 -14.34 38.99 29.07
CA ASN A 69 -15.09 38.79 30.31
C ASN A 69 -14.10 38.35 31.41
N LYS A 70 -13.82 39.22 32.36
CA LYS A 70 -12.75 39.08 33.38
C LYS A 70 -13.00 37.97 34.45
N ASN A 71 -14.08 37.20 34.33
CA ASN A 71 -14.44 36.11 35.25
C ASN A 71 -14.49 34.74 34.58
N LYS A 72 -13.52 34.42 33.67
CA LYS A 72 -13.57 33.14 32.97
C LYS A 72 -12.84 32.04 33.73
N HIS A 73 -13.59 30.97 34.04
CA HIS A 73 -13.02 29.65 34.26
C HIS A 73 -12.21 29.21 33.02
N PRO A 74 -11.10 28.46 33.18
CA PRO A 74 -10.27 28.01 32.04
C PRO A 74 -10.97 27.03 31.08
N TRP A 75 -12.25 26.74 31.33
CA TRP A 75 -13.08 25.83 30.58
C TRP A 75 -14.38 26.51 30.14
N ASN A 76 -14.68 26.48 28.84
CA ASN A 76 -16.03 26.77 28.34
C ASN A 76 -16.87 25.49 28.49
N VAL A 77 -17.86 25.55 29.37
CA VAL A 77 -18.84 24.45 29.57
C VAL A 77 -20.12 24.84 28.83
N ILE A 78 -20.54 24.03 27.87
CA ILE A 78 -21.82 24.12 27.21
C ILE A 78 -22.77 23.09 27.87
N THR A 79 -23.92 23.55 28.31
CA THR A 79 -24.92 22.69 28.99
C THR A 79 -25.49 21.63 28.04
N GLU A 80 -26.07 20.56 28.60
CA GLU A 80 -26.66 19.46 27.82
C GLU A 80 -27.68 19.94 26.79
N ALA A 81 -28.63 20.79 27.21
CA ALA A 81 -29.68 21.26 26.32
C ALA A 81 -29.16 22.12 25.17
N GLU A 82 -28.24 23.03 25.48
CA GLU A 82 -27.60 23.89 24.49
C GLU A 82 -26.72 23.08 23.52
N PHE A 83 -25.96 22.10 24.02
CA PHE A 83 -25.14 21.25 23.20
C PHE A 83 -25.95 20.36 22.26
N LYS A 84 -27.06 19.76 22.74
CA LYS A 84 -27.95 18.95 21.91
C LYS A 84 -28.60 19.78 20.79
N THR A 85 -29.08 20.99 21.11
CA THR A 85 -29.63 21.91 20.11
C THR A 85 -28.59 22.26 19.06
N ARG A 86 -27.38 22.60 19.50
CA ARG A 86 -26.29 22.95 18.61
C ARG A 86 -25.88 21.80 17.70
N MET A 87 -25.82 20.59 18.23
CA MET A 87 -25.56 19.38 17.44
C MET A 87 -26.61 19.16 16.35
N GLN A 88 -27.91 19.33 16.68
CA GLN A 88 -28.97 19.19 15.68
C GLN A 88 -28.84 20.24 14.57
N GLU A 89 -28.56 21.50 14.89
CA GLU A 89 -28.34 22.57 13.91
C GLU A 89 -27.16 22.27 12.98
N ILE A 90 -26.04 21.84 13.52
CA ILE A 90 -24.84 21.48 12.72
C ILE A 90 -25.13 20.29 11.80
N PHE A 91 -25.81 19.26 12.34
CA PHE A 91 -26.22 18.11 11.54
C PHE A 91 -27.16 18.46 10.41
N GLU A 92 -28.15 19.36 10.69
CA GLU A 92 -29.06 19.82 9.65
C GLU A 92 -28.33 20.55 8.53
N MET A 93 -27.39 21.44 8.88
CA MET A 93 -26.57 22.17 7.90
C MET A 93 -25.72 21.21 7.06
N VAL A 94 -25.04 20.26 7.71
CA VAL A 94 -24.21 19.26 7.03
C VAL A 94 -25.06 18.37 6.12
N ALA A 95 -26.15 17.79 6.64
CA ALA A 95 -27.03 16.93 5.86
C ALA A 95 -27.66 17.68 4.67
N SER A 96 -28.04 18.95 4.87
CA SER A 96 -28.61 19.78 3.80
C SER A 96 -27.62 20.07 2.69
N ALA A 97 -26.34 20.32 3.02
CA ALA A 97 -25.28 20.49 2.02
C ALA A 97 -25.04 19.22 1.20
N LEU A 98 -25.18 18.04 1.82
CA LEU A 98 -24.92 16.77 1.16
C LEU A 98 -26.12 16.22 0.37
N LYS A 99 -27.36 16.57 0.72
CA LYS A 99 -28.58 16.05 0.07
C LYS A 99 -28.60 16.28 -1.45
N SER A 100 -28.06 17.41 -1.90
CA SER A 100 -28.06 17.78 -3.33
C SER A 100 -27.13 16.91 -4.17
N THR A 101 -26.14 16.23 -3.60
CA THR A 101 -25.17 15.41 -4.33
C THR A 101 -25.62 13.96 -4.52
N LEU A 102 -26.70 13.54 -3.83
CA LEU A 102 -27.07 12.14 -3.70
C LEU A 102 -27.80 11.59 -4.95
N GLY A 103 -27.39 10.41 -5.41
CA GLY A 103 -28.00 9.64 -6.50
C GLY A 103 -27.64 10.10 -7.91
N PRO A 104 -28.18 9.44 -8.95
CA PRO A 104 -27.79 9.68 -10.36
C PRO A 104 -28.10 11.11 -10.84
N TYR A 105 -29.13 11.75 -10.29
CA TYR A 105 -29.52 13.14 -10.59
C TYR A 105 -28.94 14.15 -9.57
N GLY A 106 -28.02 13.73 -8.72
CA GLY A 106 -27.35 14.62 -7.78
C GLY A 106 -26.48 15.65 -8.51
N ALA A 107 -26.42 16.87 -7.98
CA ALA A 107 -25.61 17.96 -8.51
C ALA A 107 -24.17 17.93 -7.97
N SER A 108 -23.22 18.36 -8.78
CA SER A 108 -21.85 18.58 -8.30
C SER A 108 -21.75 19.83 -7.46
N THR A 109 -20.94 19.80 -6.42
CA THR A 109 -20.65 20.94 -5.55
C THR A 109 -19.31 21.56 -5.97
N LEU A 110 -19.33 22.89 -6.21
CA LEU A 110 -18.12 23.66 -6.45
C LEU A 110 -17.53 24.10 -5.10
N ILE A 111 -16.30 23.68 -4.84
CA ILE A 111 -15.55 23.99 -3.61
C ILE A 111 -14.41 24.93 -3.96
N GLU A 112 -14.26 26.03 -3.22
CA GLU A 112 -13.11 26.91 -3.27
C GLU A 112 -12.26 26.69 -2.01
N SER A 113 -10.99 26.37 -2.20
CA SER A 113 -10.05 26.20 -1.10
C SER A 113 -8.69 26.75 -1.49
N MET A 114 -8.22 27.76 -0.72
CA MET A 114 -6.91 28.41 -0.91
C MET A 114 -6.64 28.90 -2.34
N GLY A 115 -7.67 29.42 -3.03
CA GLY A 115 -7.56 29.94 -4.40
C GLY A 115 -7.57 28.86 -5.49
N THR A 116 -7.79 27.59 -5.12
CA THR A 116 -8.05 26.49 -6.06
C THR A 116 -9.52 26.10 -6.02
N TYR A 117 -10.03 25.64 -7.16
CA TYR A 117 -11.41 25.19 -7.27
C TYR A 117 -11.46 23.69 -7.45
N HIS A 118 -12.42 23.05 -6.79
CA HIS A 118 -12.69 21.63 -6.92
C HIS A 118 -14.18 21.43 -7.19
N LEU A 119 -14.52 20.71 -8.25
CA LEU A 119 -15.89 20.29 -8.55
C LEU A 119 -16.01 18.82 -8.21
N THR A 120 -16.95 18.47 -7.32
CA THR A 120 -17.12 17.08 -6.90
C THR A 120 -18.57 16.75 -6.64
N LYS A 121 -18.93 15.48 -6.86
CA LYS A 121 -20.19 14.86 -6.44
C LYS A 121 -20.02 14.04 -5.17
N ASP A 122 -18.78 13.73 -4.80
CA ASP A 122 -18.49 12.95 -3.61
C ASP A 122 -18.83 13.73 -2.34
N GLY A 123 -19.77 13.15 -1.57
CA GLY A 123 -20.23 13.77 -0.33
C GLY A 123 -19.18 13.84 0.77
N PHE A 124 -18.22 12.89 0.79
CA PHE A 124 -17.12 12.96 1.76
C PHE A 124 -16.16 14.12 1.44
N THR A 125 -15.86 14.34 0.18
CA THR A 125 -15.06 15.50 -0.26
C THR A 125 -15.78 16.81 0.05
N VAL A 126 -17.11 16.89 -0.13
CA VAL A 126 -17.89 18.04 0.30
C VAL A 126 -17.79 18.23 1.80
N LEU A 127 -18.06 17.17 2.60
CA LEU A 127 -17.97 17.20 4.06
C LEU A 127 -16.61 17.71 4.58
N LYS A 128 -15.53 17.22 4.00
CA LYS A 128 -14.15 17.57 4.36
C LYS A 128 -13.85 19.06 4.19
N ASN A 129 -14.56 19.73 3.30
CA ASN A 129 -14.35 21.16 2.99
C ASN A 129 -15.36 22.08 3.70
N ILE A 130 -16.28 21.55 4.51
CA ILE A 130 -17.15 22.36 5.37
C ILE A 130 -16.35 22.88 6.55
N HIS A 131 -16.46 24.18 6.84
CA HIS A 131 -15.83 24.82 7.98
C HIS A 131 -16.79 25.79 8.65
N PHE A 132 -16.84 25.77 9.97
CA PHE A 132 -17.59 26.71 10.77
C PHE A 132 -16.67 27.71 11.47
N ASN A 133 -17.18 28.91 11.74
CA ASN A 133 -16.41 29.95 12.45
C ASN A 133 -16.23 29.64 13.95
N ASN A 134 -17.10 28.80 14.50
CA ASN A 134 -17.10 28.43 15.92
C ASN A 134 -16.32 27.13 16.15
N ARG A 135 -15.46 27.10 17.17
CA ARG A 135 -14.65 25.92 17.55
C ARG A 135 -15.52 24.72 17.94
N THR A 136 -16.60 24.93 18.70
CA THR A 136 -17.52 23.86 19.11
C THR A 136 -18.14 23.20 17.89
N ASP A 137 -18.60 23.99 16.93
CA ASP A 137 -19.22 23.52 15.70
C ASP A 137 -18.25 22.69 14.87
N ASN A 138 -17.01 23.13 14.77
CA ASN A 138 -15.95 22.36 14.11
C ASN A 138 -15.61 21.06 14.87
N THR A 139 -15.73 21.02 16.19
CA THR A 139 -15.53 19.77 16.95
C THR A 139 -16.63 18.76 16.64
N ILE A 140 -17.89 19.21 16.56
CA ILE A 140 -19.03 18.38 16.16
C ILE A 140 -18.81 17.88 14.73
N LEU A 141 -18.47 18.77 13.80
CA LEU A 141 -18.16 18.45 12.41
C LEU A 141 -17.03 17.42 12.31
N ASN A 142 -15.94 17.63 13.04
CA ASN A 142 -14.79 16.72 13.03
C ASN A 142 -15.14 15.31 13.55
N THR A 143 -16.12 15.21 14.46
CA THR A 143 -16.62 13.90 14.93
C THR A 143 -17.33 13.17 13.79
N ILE A 144 -18.20 13.85 13.04
CA ILE A 144 -18.90 13.32 11.87
C ILE A 144 -17.86 12.94 10.81
N LEU A 145 -16.92 13.86 10.52
CA LEU A 145 -15.87 13.65 9.54
C LEU A 145 -15.00 12.43 9.86
N THR A 146 -14.60 12.24 11.12
CA THR A 146 -13.79 11.10 11.54
C THR A 146 -14.47 9.77 11.29
N ILE A 147 -15.77 9.66 11.64
CA ILE A 147 -16.54 8.43 11.42
C ILE A 147 -16.75 8.18 9.93
N SER A 148 -17.09 9.22 9.17
CA SER A 148 -17.26 9.12 7.71
C SER A 148 -15.96 8.77 7.01
N HIS A 149 -14.82 9.32 7.46
CA HIS A 149 -13.50 8.96 6.95
C HIS A 149 -13.18 7.48 7.14
N GLN A 150 -13.46 6.94 8.33
CA GLN A 150 -13.26 5.51 8.60
C GLN A 150 -14.09 4.63 7.66
N MET A 151 -15.31 5.04 7.34
CA MET A 151 -16.18 4.33 6.41
C MET A 151 -15.61 4.37 4.98
N VAL A 152 -15.25 5.57 4.47
CA VAL A 152 -14.67 5.73 3.12
C VAL A 152 -13.39 4.92 2.96
N MET A 153 -12.56 4.86 4.01
CA MET A 153 -11.34 4.04 3.98
C MET A 153 -11.62 2.54 3.90
N LYS A 154 -12.78 2.06 4.42
CA LYS A 154 -13.14 0.64 4.41
C LYS A 154 -13.81 0.18 3.12
N VAL A 155 -14.74 1.00 2.60
CA VAL A 155 -15.63 0.59 1.51
C VAL A 155 -15.69 1.57 0.33
N GLY A 156 -15.11 2.74 0.47
CA GLY A 156 -15.04 3.77 -0.57
C GLY A 156 -16.28 4.61 -0.73
N ASP A 157 -17.48 4.06 -0.57
CA ASP A 157 -18.77 4.69 -0.90
C ASP A 157 -19.77 4.66 0.30
N GLY A 158 -20.87 5.39 0.18
CA GLY A 158 -22.01 5.39 1.11
C GLY A 158 -21.94 6.43 2.23
N SER A 159 -20.91 7.27 2.29
CA SER A 159 -20.73 8.30 3.32
C SER A 159 -21.89 9.29 3.38
N THR A 160 -22.36 9.74 2.21
CA THR A 160 -23.51 10.66 2.10
C THR A 160 -24.79 10.03 2.66
N SER A 161 -25.08 8.79 2.28
CA SER A 161 -26.25 8.05 2.77
C SER A 161 -26.21 7.87 4.30
N SER A 162 -25.05 7.54 4.86
CA SER A 162 -24.90 7.33 6.30
C SER A 162 -25.12 8.61 7.11
N ILE A 163 -24.65 9.76 6.64
CA ILE A 163 -24.82 11.06 7.33
C ILE A 163 -26.29 11.50 7.30
N ILE A 164 -26.93 11.41 6.12
CA ILE A 164 -28.34 11.79 5.97
C ILE A 164 -29.22 10.85 6.79
N ALA A 165 -28.96 9.54 6.78
CA ALA A 165 -29.67 8.58 7.60
C ALA A 165 -29.48 8.87 9.10
N ALA A 166 -28.25 9.19 9.55
CA ALA A 166 -27.97 9.56 10.93
C ALA A 166 -28.76 10.80 11.37
N TYR A 167 -28.80 11.84 10.53
CA TYR A 167 -29.60 13.05 10.78
C TYR A 167 -31.10 12.72 10.93
N ASN A 168 -31.65 11.97 9.98
CA ASN A 168 -33.07 11.60 9.99
C ASN A 168 -33.41 10.72 11.21
N PHE A 169 -32.54 9.79 11.56
CA PHE A 169 -32.70 8.92 12.71
C PHE A 169 -32.67 9.72 14.02
N LEU A 170 -31.72 10.64 14.18
CA LEU A 170 -31.60 11.50 15.35
C LEU A 170 -32.89 12.33 15.55
N ASN A 171 -33.43 12.91 14.49
CA ASN A 171 -34.66 13.69 14.55
C ASN A 171 -35.84 12.84 15.01
N ARG A 172 -36.01 11.62 14.47
CA ARG A 172 -37.10 10.72 14.88
C ARG A 172 -36.93 10.19 16.30
N LEU A 173 -35.69 9.87 16.67
CA LEU A 173 -35.38 9.46 18.03
C LEU A 173 -35.71 10.57 19.02
N SER A 174 -35.45 11.83 18.67
CA SER A 174 -35.81 13.00 19.50
C SER A 174 -37.33 13.29 19.57
N GLN A 175 -38.15 12.63 18.77
CA GLN A 175 -39.61 12.75 18.77
C GLN A 175 -40.28 11.57 19.47
N SER A 176 -39.59 10.44 19.68
CA SER A 176 -40.16 9.27 20.36
C SER A 176 -40.13 9.44 21.89
N ASP A 177 -41.30 9.56 22.53
CA ASP A 177 -41.39 9.70 23.97
C ASP A 177 -40.93 8.44 24.72
N GLU A 178 -41.12 7.26 24.14
CA GLU A 178 -40.64 5.98 24.67
C GLU A 178 -39.11 5.95 24.77
N LEU A 179 -38.41 6.35 23.71
CA LEU A 179 -36.95 6.30 23.66
C LEU A 179 -36.31 7.43 24.46
N LYS A 180 -36.97 8.60 24.57
CA LYS A 180 -36.48 9.71 25.42
C LYS A 180 -36.49 9.36 26.91
N ALA A 181 -37.38 8.48 27.33
CA ALA A 181 -37.46 8.04 28.71
C ALA A 181 -36.30 7.11 29.14
N LEU A 182 -35.57 6.56 28.17
CA LEU A 182 -34.43 5.66 28.43
C LEU A 182 -33.19 6.44 28.84
N ARG A 183 -32.38 5.82 29.71
CA ARG A 183 -31.05 6.36 29.99
C ARG A 183 -30.17 6.24 28.76
N PRO A 184 -29.28 7.19 28.50
CA PRO A 184 -28.40 7.16 27.33
C PRO A 184 -27.63 5.83 27.13
N ARG A 185 -27.18 5.21 28.21
CA ARG A 185 -26.50 3.92 28.20
C ARG A 185 -27.42 2.79 27.69
N ASP A 186 -28.63 2.73 28.19
CA ASP A 186 -29.60 1.66 27.85
C ASP A 186 -30.04 1.82 26.39
N LEU A 187 -30.35 3.07 25.98
CA LEU A 187 -30.66 3.39 24.58
C LEU A 187 -29.55 2.97 23.63
N LYS A 188 -28.29 3.30 23.96
CA LYS A 188 -27.13 2.88 23.16
C LYS A 188 -27.03 1.36 23.06
N GLN A 189 -27.31 0.63 24.14
CA GLN A 189 -27.29 -0.83 24.12
C GLN A 189 -28.37 -1.39 23.18
N TYR A 190 -29.61 -0.90 23.23
CA TYR A 190 -30.66 -1.34 22.32
C TYR A 190 -30.38 -1.00 20.87
N VAL A 191 -29.82 0.18 20.60
CA VAL A 191 -29.38 0.57 19.24
C VAL A 191 -28.28 -0.35 18.72
N ASN A 192 -27.32 -0.72 19.54
CA ASN A 192 -26.26 -1.67 19.13
C ASN A 192 -26.84 -3.07 18.85
N GLN A 193 -27.77 -3.57 19.70
CA GLN A 193 -28.44 -4.85 19.47
C GLN A 193 -29.23 -4.85 18.15
N PHE A 194 -29.90 -3.75 17.83
CA PHE A 194 -30.53 -3.61 16.50
C PHE A 194 -29.54 -3.73 15.37
N VAL A 195 -28.38 -3.02 15.47
CA VAL A 195 -27.32 -3.09 14.43
C VAL A 195 -26.83 -4.52 14.26
N ASP A 196 -26.61 -5.26 15.35
CA ASP A 196 -26.16 -6.65 15.28
C ASP A 196 -27.19 -7.54 14.55
N VAL A 197 -28.48 -7.41 14.88
CA VAL A 197 -29.56 -8.15 14.20
C VAL A 197 -29.66 -7.78 12.72
N ALA A 198 -29.60 -6.49 12.40
CA ALA A 198 -29.71 -6.01 11.03
C ALA A 198 -28.49 -6.40 10.18
N THR A 199 -27.29 -6.29 10.73
CA THR A 199 -26.06 -6.68 9.99
C THR A 199 -25.98 -8.19 9.75
N GLN A 200 -26.42 -9.01 10.71
CA GLN A 200 -26.54 -10.47 10.49
C GLN A 200 -27.52 -10.82 9.37
N TYR A 201 -28.63 -10.08 9.26
CA TYR A 201 -29.57 -10.25 8.15
C TYR A 201 -28.93 -9.89 6.82
N ILE A 202 -28.32 -8.71 6.72
CA ILE A 202 -27.65 -8.23 5.50
C ILE A 202 -26.59 -9.22 5.04
N GLN A 203 -25.74 -9.72 5.95
CA GLN A 203 -24.71 -10.73 5.63
C GLN A 203 -25.27 -12.05 5.17
N SER A 204 -26.33 -12.55 5.84
CA SER A 204 -26.91 -13.87 5.51
C SER A 204 -27.66 -13.88 4.18
N ASN A 205 -28.07 -12.73 3.67
CA ASN A 205 -28.79 -12.59 2.39
C ASN A 205 -27.87 -12.11 1.25
N ALA A 206 -26.60 -11.84 1.52
CA ALA A 206 -25.65 -11.42 0.51
C ALA A 206 -25.40 -12.53 -0.53
N GLN A 207 -25.52 -12.19 -1.80
CA GLN A 207 -25.19 -13.08 -2.90
C GLN A 207 -23.68 -13.09 -3.10
N GLN A 208 -23.06 -14.27 -3.01
CA GLN A 208 -21.64 -14.43 -3.29
C GLN A 208 -21.38 -14.44 -4.80
N LEU A 209 -20.24 -13.90 -5.20
CA LEU A 209 -19.82 -13.88 -6.60
C LEU A 209 -19.17 -15.21 -6.97
N THR A 210 -19.59 -15.75 -8.11
CA THR A 210 -19.00 -16.94 -8.75
C THR A 210 -18.09 -16.51 -9.90
N ASP A 211 -17.28 -17.44 -10.40
CA ASP A 211 -16.42 -17.18 -11.56
C ASP A 211 -17.23 -16.91 -12.85
N GLU A 212 -18.49 -17.32 -12.88
CA GLU A 212 -19.39 -17.13 -14.03
C GLU A 212 -20.04 -15.74 -14.04
N ASN A 213 -20.33 -15.16 -12.85
CA ASN A 213 -21.12 -13.92 -12.76
C ASN A 213 -20.32 -12.70 -12.26
N PHE A 214 -19.05 -12.89 -11.82
CA PHE A 214 -18.30 -11.78 -11.21
C PHE A 214 -18.10 -10.61 -12.17
N LEU A 215 -17.86 -10.90 -13.45
CA LEU A 215 -17.54 -9.87 -14.44
C LEU A 215 -18.73 -8.92 -14.69
N ASP A 216 -19.93 -9.48 -14.83
CA ASP A 216 -21.16 -8.68 -14.99
C ASP A 216 -21.42 -7.85 -13.74
N ILE A 217 -21.25 -8.45 -12.56
CA ILE A 217 -21.48 -7.80 -11.27
C ILE A 217 -20.49 -6.65 -11.06
N VAL A 218 -19.20 -6.87 -11.29
CA VAL A 218 -18.16 -5.83 -11.16
C VAL A 218 -18.42 -4.69 -12.15
N THR A 219 -18.85 -4.99 -13.35
CA THR A 219 -19.21 -3.99 -14.37
C THR A 219 -20.39 -3.14 -13.92
N ASN A 220 -21.44 -3.75 -13.36
CA ASN A 220 -22.60 -3.03 -12.83
C ASN A 220 -22.24 -2.13 -11.65
N ILE A 221 -21.36 -2.60 -10.75
CA ILE A 221 -20.84 -1.79 -9.62
C ILE A 221 -20.04 -0.61 -10.14
N ALA A 222 -19.11 -0.86 -11.07
CA ALA A 222 -18.31 0.19 -11.69
C ALA A 222 -19.19 1.25 -12.36
N LYS A 223 -20.24 0.82 -13.09
CA LYS A 223 -21.21 1.69 -13.73
C LYS A 223 -21.92 2.61 -12.73
N VAL A 224 -22.36 2.07 -11.59
CA VAL A 224 -23.02 2.84 -10.54
C VAL A 224 -22.04 3.84 -9.91
N ALA A 225 -20.86 3.39 -9.54
CA ALA A 225 -19.85 4.21 -8.85
C ALA A 225 -19.26 5.31 -9.74
N THR A 226 -19.10 5.06 -11.04
CA THR A 226 -18.63 6.07 -12.02
C THR A 226 -19.75 6.98 -12.54
N ASN A 227 -20.96 6.91 -11.99
CA ASN A 227 -22.14 7.65 -12.45
C ASN A 227 -22.47 7.42 -13.95
N ASP A 228 -22.41 6.17 -14.40
CA ASP A 228 -22.66 5.72 -15.78
C ASP A 228 -21.63 6.25 -16.81
N ASP A 229 -20.42 6.59 -16.38
CA ASP A 229 -19.33 6.89 -17.30
C ASP A 229 -18.91 5.60 -18.02
N LYS A 230 -19.28 5.52 -19.31
CA LYS A 230 -19.02 4.34 -20.13
C LYS A 230 -17.53 4.08 -20.35
N THR A 231 -16.71 5.12 -20.34
CA THR A 231 -15.27 4.99 -20.61
C THR A 231 -14.60 4.27 -19.47
N TYR A 232 -14.78 4.75 -18.23
CA TYR A 232 -14.18 4.12 -17.06
C TYR A 232 -14.82 2.77 -16.73
N THR A 233 -16.13 2.62 -16.93
CA THR A 233 -16.83 1.33 -16.79
C THR A 233 -16.23 0.27 -17.72
N ASN A 234 -16.02 0.61 -19.01
CA ASN A 234 -15.42 -0.31 -19.98
C ASN A 234 -13.96 -0.64 -19.64
N ILE A 235 -13.17 0.34 -19.18
CA ILE A 235 -11.78 0.11 -18.76
C ILE A 235 -11.74 -0.88 -17.58
N ILE A 236 -12.59 -0.71 -16.56
CA ILE A 236 -12.67 -1.63 -15.43
C ILE A 236 -13.11 -3.03 -15.88
N HIS A 237 -14.14 -3.11 -16.75
CA HIS A 237 -14.60 -4.38 -17.33
C HIS A 237 -13.46 -5.11 -18.04
N GLU A 238 -12.76 -4.45 -18.96
CA GLU A 238 -11.66 -5.07 -19.72
C GLU A 238 -10.50 -5.52 -18.83
N ILE A 239 -10.21 -4.77 -17.79
CA ILE A 239 -9.17 -5.18 -16.81
C ILE A 239 -9.57 -6.47 -16.11
N TYR A 240 -10.79 -6.55 -15.58
CA TYR A 240 -11.24 -7.77 -14.88
C TYR A 240 -11.44 -8.94 -15.85
N GLU A 241 -11.87 -8.72 -17.09
CA GLU A 241 -11.95 -9.75 -18.13
C GLU A 241 -10.58 -10.35 -18.44
N LYS A 242 -9.54 -9.51 -18.59
CA LYS A 242 -8.19 -9.95 -18.96
C LYS A 242 -7.41 -10.51 -17.78
N CYS A 243 -7.57 -9.92 -16.61
CA CYS A 243 -6.73 -10.25 -15.45
C CYS A 243 -7.39 -11.19 -14.43
N GLY A 244 -8.75 -11.27 -14.42
CA GLY A 244 -9.50 -12.05 -13.45
C GLY A 244 -9.74 -11.34 -12.13
N ARG A 245 -10.27 -12.07 -11.13
CA ARG A 245 -10.78 -11.53 -9.86
C ARG A 245 -9.73 -10.93 -8.93
N ASP A 246 -8.51 -11.46 -8.98
CA ASP A 246 -7.44 -11.13 -8.02
C ASP A 246 -6.55 -9.97 -8.49
N VAL A 247 -6.92 -9.29 -9.57
CA VAL A 247 -6.17 -8.15 -10.09
C VAL A 247 -6.17 -6.99 -9.09
N THR A 248 -5.01 -6.37 -8.89
CA THR A 248 -4.92 -5.08 -8.20
C THR A 248 -4.92 -3.96 -9.22
N ILE A 249 -5.90 -3.07 -9.06
CA ILE A 249 -6.03 -1.89 -9.89
C ILE A 249 -5.48 -0.69 -9.12
N SER A 250 -4.49 -0.03 -9.70
CA SER A 250 -3.95 1.25 -9.24
C SER A 250 -4.38 2.37 -10.19
N LYS A 251 -4.26 3.61 -9.75
CA LYS A 251 -4.57 4.77 -10.57
C LYS A 251 -3.40 5.75 -10.64
N ALA A 252 -3.29 6.47 -11.75
CA ALA A 252 -2.33 7.53 -11.98
C ALA A 252 -2.97 8.62 -12.83
N MET A 253 -2.49 9.86 -12.74
CA MET A 253 -2.95 10.91 -13.65
C MET A 253 -2.41 10.66 -15.05
N SER A 254 -3.26 10.88 -16.06
CA SER A 254 -2.85 10.82 -17.46
C SER A 254 -2.10 12.09 -17.87
N ASP A 255 -1.02 11.93 -18.61
CA ASP A 255 -0.30 13.05 -19.25
C ASP A 255 -1.12 13.65 -20.40
N THR A 256 -2.16 12.93 -20.87
CA THR A 256 -3.09 13.35 -21.91
C THR A 256 -4.48 13.63 -21.34
N ASN A 257 -5.39 14.13 -22.17
CA ASN A 257 -6.79 14.32 -21.77
C ASN A 257 -7.59 13.03 -21.81
N GLU A 258 -7.13 12.03 -22.55
CA GLU A 258 -7.83 10.75 -22.68
C GLU A 258 -7.44 9.77 -21.57
N PRO A 259 -8.42 9.07 -20.98
CA PRO A 259 -8.12 7.97 -20.06
C PRO A 259 -7.54 6.78 -20.83
N SER A 260 -6.67 6.06 -20.18
CA SER A 260 -6.05 4.84 -20.71
C SER A 260 -5.75 3.87 -19.57
N TYR A 261 -5.42 2.65 -19.88
CA TYR A 261 -4.96 1.68 -18.89
C TYR A 261 -3.80 0.86 -19.42
N GLU A 262 -3.01 0.38 -18.49
CA GLU A 262 -1.86 -0.49 -18.72
C GLU A 262 -2.02 -1.73 -17.85
N ILE A 263 -1.99 -2.91 -18.47
CA ILE A 263 -1.96 -4.19 -17.76
C ILE A 263 -0.52 -4.68 -17.74
N LYS A 264 -0.03 -5.02 -16.58
CA LYS A 264 1.24 -5.70 -16.39
C LYS A 264 0.94 -7.16 -16.05
N ASP A 265 1.09 -8.02 -17.05
CA ASP A 265 0.95 -9.46 -16.94
C ASP A 265 2.33 -10.11 -16.79
N ASP A 266 2.40 -11.22 -16.06
CA ASP A 266 3.61 -12.03 -15.88
C ASP A 266 4.79 -11.23 -15.29
N MET A 267 4.48 -10.26 -14.42
CA MET A 267 5.47 -9.43 -13.77
C MET A 267 5.43 -9.58 -12.25
N PHE A 268 6.51 -10.11 -11.69
CA PHE A 268 6.76 -10.04 -10.25
C PHE A 268 7.63 -8.84 -9.92
N TYR A 269 7.37 -8.13 -8.83
CA TYR A 269 8.20 -7.01 -8.40
C TYR A 269 8.48 -7.04 -6.90
N ILE A 270 9.60 -6.45 -6.54
CA ILE A 270 9.97 -6.19 -5.14
C ILE A 270 10.20 -4.69 -4.93
N ASP A 271 9.87 -4.21 -3.73
CA ASP A 271 10.17 -2.85 -3.30
C ASP A 271 11.67 -2.75 -3.01
N ALA A 272 12.44 -2.45 -4.05
CA ALA A 272 13.89 -2.35 -4.00
C ALA A 272 14.35 -1.32 -5.03
N SER A 273 15.51 -0.73 -4.83
CA SER A 273 16.06 0.26 -5.76
C SER A 273 17.42 -0.20 -6.28
N TYR A 274 17.88 0.34 -7.40
CA TYR A 274 19.29 0.24 -7.75
C TYR A 274 20.14 0.95 -6.68
N LEU A 275 21.33 0.42 -6.43
CA LEU A 275 22.25 0.97 -5.44
C LEU A 275 22.87 2.30 -5.88
N ASP A 276 23.19 2.42 -7.17
CA ASP A 276 23.81 3.62 -7.75
C ASP A 276 23.18 3.92 -9.12
N ARG A 277 22.91 5.20 -9.35
CA ARG A 277 22.34 5.71 -10.60
C ARG A 277 23.23 5.48 -11.84
N ILE A 278 24.48 5.17 -11.61
CA ILE A 278 25.48 4.86 -12.65
C ILE A 278 25.12 3.65 -13.50
N TYR A 279 24.31 2.73 -12.93
CA TYR A 279 23.84 1.54 -13.63
C TYR A 279 22.74 1.83 -14.64
N CYS A 280 22.11 3.03 -14.58
CA CYS A 280 21.02 3.38 -15.49
C CYS A 280 21.50 3.40 -16.94
N ASN A 281 20.82 2.62 -17.78
CA ASN A 281 21.18 2.39 -19.19
C ASN A 281 20.03 2.73 -20.15
N THR A 282 18.94 3.31 -19.67
CA THR A 282 17.83 3.80 -20.50
C THR A 282 18.11 5.22 -21.01
N ASP A 283 17.47 5.61 -22.10
CA ASP A 283 17.64 6.92 -22.74
C ASP A 283 17.44 8.10 -21.76
N ASN A 284 16.52 7.96 -20.81
CA ASN A 284 16.27 8.97 -19.78
C ASN A 284 17.23 8.91 -18.58
N GLY A 285 18.14 7.95 -18.51
CA GLY A 285 19.11 7.78 -17.43
C GLY A 285 18.49 7.58 -16.05
N THR A 286 17.29 6.99 -15.97
CA THR A 286 16.54 6.82 -14.72
C THR A 286 16.24 5.37 -14.35
N LYS A 287 16.47 4.43 -15.27
CA LYS A 287 16.17 3.01 -15.09
C LYS A 287 17.34 2.13 -15.54
N VAL A 288 17.41 0.93 -14.97
CA VAL A 288 18.34 -0.13 -15.34
C VAL A 288 17.57 -1.26 -15.98
N GLU A 289 17.87 -1.59 -17.21
CA GLU A 289 17.31 -2.73 -17.95
C GLU A 289 18.36 -3.82 -18.08
N LEU A 290 18.03 -5.05 -17.63
CA LEU A 290 18.89 -6.23 -17.72
C LEU A 290 18.18 -7.30 -18.54
N LYS A 291 18.91 -7.96 -19.41
CA LYS A 291 18.42 -9.10 -20.19
C LYS A 291 19.04 -10.40 -19.71
N GLN A 292 18.18 -11.33 -19.32
CA GLN A 292 18.58 -12.65 -18.81
C GLN A 292 19.66 -12.61 -17.71
N PRO A 293 19.54 -11.71 -16.70
CA PRO A 293 20.53 -11.67 -15.62
C PRO A 293 20.43 -12.91 -14.75
N SER A 294 21.55 -13.27 -14.14
CA SER A 294 21.56 -14.16 -12.99
C SER A 294 21.28 -13.36 -11.73
N VAL A 295 20.28 -13.74 -10.95
CA VAL A 295 19.82 -13.01 -9.76
C VAL A 295 20.21 -13.76 -8.50
N VAL A 296 20.76 -13.04 -7.52
CA VAL A 296 21.09 -13.59 -6.21
C VAL A 296 20.50 -12.70 -5.11
N LEU A 297 19.87 -13.34 -4.11
CA LEU A 297 19.22 -12.67 -3.00
C LEU A 297 19.96 -12.98 -1.70
N PHE A 298 20.37 -11.93 -0.98
CA PHE A 298 20.96 -12.02 0.35
C PHE A 298 20.00 -11.46 1.37
N ASN A 299 19.67 -12.19 2.44
CA ASN A 299 18.76 -11.73 3.48
C ASN A 299 19.45 -11.04 4.67
N PHE A 300 20.71 -10.64 4.49
CA PHE A 300 21.53 -10.00 5.52
C PHE A 300 22.39 -8.87 4.93
N THR A 301 23.07 -8.11 5.79
CA THR A 301 23.99 -7.03 5.39
C THR A 301 25.23 -7.59 4.73
N LEU A 302 25.55 -7.11 3.53
CA LEU A 302 26.81 -7.42 2.86
C LEU A 302 27.93 -6.52 3.39
N GLU A 303 28.95 -7.17 3.95
CA GLU A 303 30.13 -6.55 4.53
C GLU A 303 31.34 -6.78 3.60
N ASN A 304 32.42 -6.05 3.83
CA ASN A 304 33.65 -6.16 3.03
C ASN A 304 34.16 -7.60 2.85
N LYS A 305 34.03 -8.47 3.88
CA LYS A 305 34.42 -9.89 3.81
C LYS A 305 33.68 -10.69 2.73
N HIS A 306 32.45 -10.26 2.38
CA HIS A 306 31.60 -10.94 1.39
C HIS A 306 31.95 -10.57 -0.07
N TRP A 307 32.87 -9.62 -0.27
CA TRP A 307 33.25 -9.20 -1.62
C TRP A 307 33.80 -10.34 -2.47
N ASP A 308 34.58 -11.24 -1.88
CA ASP A 308 35.16 -12.37 -2.58
C ASP A 308 34.10 -13.42 -2.97
N LEU A 309 33.05 -13.54 -2.18
CA LEU A 309 31.88 -14.36 -2.52
C LEU A 309 31.15 -13.79 -3.77
N ILE A 310 30.99 -12.48 -3.87
CA ILE A 310 30.39 -11.84 -5.05
C ILE A 310 31.27 -12.06 -6.30
N LYS A 311 32.61 -12.00 -6.15
CA LYS A 311 33.52 -12.26 -7.26
C LYS A 311 33.39 -13.70 -7.77
N ILE A 312 33.31 -14.71 -6.89
CA ILE A 312 33.16 -16.10 -7.33
C ILE A 312 31.82 -16.35 -7.99
N MET A 313 30.75 -15.66 -7.54
CA MET A 313 29.48 -15.68 -8.22
C MET A 313 29.55 -15.12 -9.63
N ASN A 314 30.23 -13.99 -9.81
CA ASN A 314 30.47 -13.42 -11.13
C ASN A 314 31.32 -14.33 -12.00
N ALA A 315 32.32 -15.00 -11.42
CA ALA A 315 33.14 -15.98 -12.13
C ALA A 315 32.34 -17.22 -12.57
N ALA A 316 31.39 -17.68 -11.75
CA ALA A 316 30.49 -18.78 -12.10
C ALA A 316 29.60 -18.45 -13.32
N ILE A 317 29.13 -17.21 -13.41
CA ILE A 317 28.40 -16.71 -14.57
C ILE A 317 29.31 -16.65 -15.80
N ALA A 318 30.51 -16.07 -15.67
CA ALA A 318 31.46 -15.96 -16.76
C ALA A 318 31.85 -17.33 -17.34
N LYS A 319 31.91 -18.39 -16.51
CA LYS A 319 32.19 -19.77 -16.97
C LYS A 319 31.07 -20.30 -17.86
N SER A 320 29.82 -19.95 -17.57
CA SER A 320 28.62 -20.42 -18.28
C SER A 320 28.21 -19.52 -19.45
N ASP A 321 28.76 -18.32 -19.54
CA ASP A 321 28.40 -17.30 -20.53
C ASP A 321 29.34 -17.33 -21.73
N THR A 322 28.84 -17.87 -22.85
CA THR A 322 29.57 -17.87 -24.14
C THR A 322 29.51 -16.52 -24.87
N THR A 323 28.59 -15.63 -24.46
CA THR A 323 28.33 -14.33 -25.12
C THR A 323 29.08 -13.18 -24.47
N GLY A 324 29.46 -13.31 -23.20
CA GLY A 324 30.09 -12.25 -22.40
C GLY A 324 29.13 -11.10 -22.05
N GLN A 325 27.84 -11.34 -22.14
CA GLN A 325 26.78 -10.32 -21.91
C GLN A 325 25.95 -10.59 -20.67
N LYS A 326 26.03 -11.76 -20.04
CA LYS A 326 25.31 -12.09 -18.83
C LYS A 326 25.78 -11.25 -17.65
N GLN A 327 24.83 -10.75 -16.89
CA GLN A 327 25.05 -9.86 -15.75
C GLN A 327 24.62 -10.54 -14.45
N LEU A 328 25.32 -10.25 -13.37
CA LEU A 328 24.93 -10.65 -12.01
C LEU A 328 24.16 -9.51 -11.34
N LEU A 329 22.92 -9.75 -10.99
CA LEU A 329 22.15 -8.88 -10.11
C LEU A 329 22.22 -9.38 -8.67
N VAL A 330 22.82 -8.58 -7.80
CA VAL A 330 22.94 -8.83 -6.36
C VAL A 330 21.93 -7.97 -5.62
N VAL A 331 21.00 -8.57 -4.88
CA VAL A 331 20.03 -7.84 -4.08
C VAL A 331 20.25 -8.16 -2.60
N ALA A 332 20.48 -7.11 -1.80
CA ALA A 332 20.66 -7.21 -0.35
C ALA A 332 19.94 -6.06 0.39
N PRO A 333 19.59 -6.25 1.67
CA PRO A 333 18.88 -5.20 2.44
C PRO A 333 19.80 -4.03 2.80
N TYR A 334 21.07 -4.29 3.01
CA TYR A 334 22.04 -3.28 3.39
C TYR A 334 23.46 -3.66 2.92
N TYR A 335 24.28 -2.64 2.72
CA TYR A 335 25.71 -2.75 2.35
C TYR A 335 26.50 -1.89 3.32
N ASP A 336 27.57 -2.41 3.93
CA ASP A 336 28.45 -1.61 4.77
C ASP A 336 29.31 -0.62 3.94
N ASP A 337 29.86 0.39 4.61
CA ASP A 337 30.62 1.44 3.93
C ASP A 337 31.85 0.89 3.20
N GLN A 338 32.52 -0.11 3.75
CA GLN A 338 33.69 -0.75 3.14
C GLN A 338 33.30 -1.54 1.89
N PHE A 339 32.16 -2.23 1.92
CA PHE A 339 31.63 -2.90 0.74
C PHE A 339 31.25 -1.89 -0.35
N LEU A 340 30.58 -0.78 0.02
CA LEU A 340 30.24 0.30 -0.91
C LEU A 340 31.48 0.91 -1.58
N ASP A 341 32.59 1.05 -0.86
CA ASP A 341 33.85 1.51 -1.43
C ASP A 341 34.42 0.49 -2.42
N ARG A 342 34.27 -0.82 -2.17
CA ARG A 342 34.61 -1.86 -3.15
C ARG A 342 33.77 -1.74 -4.41
N VAL A 343 32.47 -1.57 -4.27
CA VAL A 343 31.56 -1.36 -5.42
C VAL A 343 31.99 -0.16 -6.25
N LYS A 344 32.26 1.00 -5.61
CA LYS A 344 32.72 2.21 -6.30
C LYS A 344 34.04 1.99 -7.03
N ASN A 345 34.99 1.30 -6.39
CA ASN A 345 36.27 0.99 -6.98
C ASN A 345 36.13 0.07 -8.19
N ASP A 346 35.25 -0.93 -8.11
CA ASP A 346 34.97 -1.84 -9.23
C ASP A 346 34.32 -1.11 -10.41
N ILE A 347 33.35 -0.26 -10.15
CA ILE A 347 32.71 0.61 -11.14
C ILE A 347 33.79 1.48 -11.84
N ASN A 348 34.67 2.11 -11.09
CA ASN A 348 35.71 2.98 -11.64
C ASN A 348 36.71 2.20 -12.49
N ARG A 349 37.10 0.99 -12.06
CA ARG A 349 37.97 0.08 -12.83
C ARG A 349 37.31 -0.35 -14.13
N PHE A 350 36.05 -0.73 -14.08
CA PHE A 350 35.27 -1.12 -15.26
C PHE A 350 35.18 0.04 -16.26
N ARG A 351 34.89 1.27 -15.77
CA ARG A 351 34.87 2.45 -16.64
C ARG A 351 36.21 2.76 -17.31
N ALA A 352 37.27 2.72 -16.54
CA ALA A 352 38.60 2.96 -17.08
C ALA A 352 38.96 1.91 -18.16
N TRP A 353 38.66 0.64 -17.90
CA TRP A 353 38.84 -0.44 -18.86
C TRP A 353 37.94 -0.22 -20.10
N TYR A 354 36.68 0.10 -19.92
CA TYR A 354 35.73 0.34 -21.00
C TYR A 354 36.15 1.51 -21.89
N GLN A 355 36.64 2.60 -21.32
CA GLN A 355 37.16 3.74 -22.08
C GLN A 355 38.35 3.39 -22.97
N GLN A 356 39.19 2.44 -22.54
CA GLN A 356 40.29 1.95 -23.33
C GLN A 356 39.85 1.05 -24.50
N GLN A 357 38.70 0.37 -24.35
CA GLN A 357 38.18 -0.56 -25.35
C GLN A 357 37.23 0.08 -26.37
N GLN A 358 36.74 1.30 -26.13
CA GLN A 358 35.71 1.99 -26.94
C GLN A 358 36.08 2.17 -28.43
N GLN A 359 37.32 1.91 -28.83
CA GLN A 359 37.70 1.96 -30.24
C GLN A 359 37.28 0.71 -31.03
N GLN A 360 36.77 -0.37 -30.41
CA GLN A 360 36.58 -1.67 -31.09
C GLN A 360 35.27 -2.43 -30.77
N ALA A 361 34.46 -2.06 -29.77
CA ALA A 361 33.29 -2.83 -29.36
C ALA A 361 32.08 -1.95 -29.04
N GLY A 362 30.87 -2.46 -29.30
CA GLY A 362 29.60 -1.86 -28.85
C GLY A 362 29.52 -1.76 -27.31
N ALA A 363 28.47 -1.13 -26.81
CA ALA A 363 28.27 -0.92 -25.37
C ALA A 363 28.33 -2.25 -24.60
N ILE A 364 29.31 -2.39 -23.70
CA ILE A 364 29.45 -3.56 -22.82
C ILE A 364 28.78 -3.23 -21.49
N PRO A 365 27.83 -4.04 -21.04
CA PRO A 365 27.13 -3.78 -19.79
C PRO A 365 28.01 -4.03 -18.55
N PHE A 366 27.71 -3.38 -17.43
CA PHE A 366 28.35 -3.70 -16.15
C PHE A 366 28.10 -5.17 -15.78
N PRO A 367 29.18 -5.94 -15.44
CA PRO A 367 29.04 -7.36 -15.15
C PRO A 367 28.28 -7.64 -13.83
N MET A 368 28.38 -6.75 -12.85
CA MET A 368 27.74 -6.83 -11.55
C MET A 368 26.92 -5.59 -11.29
N ILE A 369 25.67 -5.78 -10.87
CA ILE A 369 24.73 -4.71 -10.55
C ILE A 369 24.16 -4.99 -9.17
N PHE A 370 24.04 -3.94 -8.37
CA PHE A 370 23.61 -4.04 -6.99
C PHE A 370 22.27 -3.34 -6.78
N GLY A 371 21.35 -4.05 -6.11
CA GLY A 371 20.05 -3.56 -5.72
C GLY A 371 19.90 -3.55 -4.20
N LYS A 372 19.24 -2.53 -3.66
CA LYS A 372 18.96 -2.36 -2.24
C LYS A 372 17.50 -2.64 -1.96
N ALA A 373 17.21 -3.69 -1.22
CA ALA A 373 15.87 -4.04 -0.76
C ALA A 373 15.53 -3.41 0.61
N PRO A 374 14.25 -3.34 1.04
CA PRO A 374 13.87 -2.81 2.33
C PRO A 374 14.47 -3.59 3.51
N PHE A 375 14.78 -2.90 4.60
CA PHE A 375 15.45 -3.48 5.78
C PHE A 375 14.51 -3.93 6.91
N PHE A 376 13.20 -4.01 6.71
CA PHE A 376 12.25 -4.38 7.77
C PHE A 376 12.11 -5.90 7.93
N LYS A 377 12.56 -6.45 9.07
CA LYS A 377 12.80 -7.89 9.31
C LYS A 377 11.65 -8.84 8.90
N ALA A 378 10.40 -8.58 9.27
CA ALA A 378 9.29 -9.47 8.96
C ALA A 378 8.88 -9.36 7.48
N ILE A 379 8.68 -8.14 7.00
CA ILE A 379 8.32 -7.84 5.59
C ILE A 379 9.42 -8.32 4.64
N GLN A 380 10.68 -8.16 5.02
CA GLN A 380 11.81 -8.58 4.23
C GLN A 380 11.81 -10.09 3.95
N ARG A 381 11.55 -10.91 5.00
CA ARG A 381 11.53 -12.37 4.84
C ARG A 381 10.49 -12.79 3.81
N ASP A 382 9.29 -12.26 3.90
CA ASP A 382 8.22 -12.60 2.97
C ASP A 382 8.53 -12.19 1.54
N ILE A 383 9.09 -10.98 1.34
CA ILE A 383 9.50 -10.49 0.01
C ILE A 383 10.54 -11.41 -0.63
N TYR A 384 11.56 -11.84 0.12
CA TYR A 384 12.61 -12.71 -0.40
C TYR A 384 12.11 -14.12 -0.67
N ASP A 385 11.30 -14.69 0.23
CA ASP A 385 10.71 -16.01 0.04
C ASP A 385 9.77 -16.03 -1.18
N ASP A 386 8.96 -14.96 -1.35
CA ASP A 386 8.09 -14.81 -2.51
C ASP A 386 8.92 -14.66 -3.80
N ALA A 387 9.96 -13.82 -3.79
CA ALA A 387 10.87 -13.66 -4.93
C ALA A 387 11.59 -14.96 -5.30
N SER A 388 12.04 -15.72 -4.31
CA SER A 388 12.67 -17.02 -4.51
C SER A 388 11.75 -18.00 -5.23
N ALA A 389 10.46 -18.04 -4.88
CA ALA A 389 9.49 -18.90 -5.53
C ALA A 389 9.30 -18.59 -7.03
N PHE A 390 9.38 -17.31 -7.42
CA PHE A 390 9.27 -16.89 -8.82
C PHE A 390 10.57 -17.00 -9.60
N LEU A 391 11.70 -16.69 -8.98
CA LEU A 391 13.02 -16.70 -9.64
C LEU A 391 13.64 -18.09 -9.68
N GLY A 392 13.14 -19.04 -8.89
CA GLY A 392 13.69 -20.38 -8.77
C GLY A 392 15.07 -20.42 -8.11
N ASN A 393 15.40 -19.43 -7.27
CA ASN A 393 16.70 -19.32 -6.61
C ASN A 393 16.63 -19.70 -5.12
N THR A 394 17.81 -19.91 -4.52
CA THR A 394 17.96 -20.07 -3.07
C THR A 394 18.42 -18.76 -2.45
N ILE A 395 17.73 -18.31 -1.39
CA ILE A 395 18.15 -17.15 -0.62
C ILE A 395 19.41 -17.51 0.17
N ILE A 396 20.46 -16.69 0.03
CA ILE A 396 21.69 -16.88 0.77
C ILE A 396 21.55 -16.21 2.15
N ASN A 397 21.62 -17.02 3.18
CA ASN A 397 21.64 -16.57 4.57
C ASN A 397 23.09 -16.41 5.09
N PRO A 398 23.33 -15.84 6.29
CA PRO A 398 24.68 -15.68 6.83
C PRO A 398 25.48 -16.97 6.95
N MET A 399 24.84 -18.08 7.33
CA MET A 399 25.51 -19.37 7.49
C MET A 399 25.96 -19.94 6.13
N ASP A 400 25.12 -19.82 5.10
CA ASP A 400 25.48 -20.22 3.75
C ASP A 400 26.67 -19.40 3.23
N ALA A 401 26.66 -18.07 3.46
CA ALA A 401 27.72 -17.17 3.05
C ALA A 401 29.06 -17.50 3.75
N ASP A 402 29.01 -17.73 5.06
CA ASP A 402 30.22 -18.10 5.84
C ASP A 402 30.79 -19.46 5.39
N HIS A 403 29.94 -20.46 5.11
CA HIS A 403 30.36 -21.77 4.58
C HIS A 403 31.00 -21.64 3.21
N LEU A 404 30.40 -20.88 2.30
CA LEU A 404 30.98 -20.62 0.98
C LEU A 404 32.32 -19.88 1.06
N LEU A 405 32.46 -18.93 1.99
CA LEU A 405 33.70 -18.21 2.24
C LEU A 405 34.80 -19.10 2.83
N GLU A 406 34.47 -19.99 3.79
CA GLU A 406 35.43 -20.95 4.32
C GLU A 406 35.95 -21.89 3.23
N THR A 407 35.04 -22.42 2.40
CA THR A 407 35.40 -23.25 1.25
C THR A 407 36.32 -22.51 0.29
N LEU A 408 35.97 -21.26 -0.06
CA LEU A 408 36.76 -20.42 -0.94
C LEU A 408 38.15 -20.14 -0.36
N ASN A 409 38.27 -19.81 0.93
CA ASN A 409 39.54 -19.57 1.60
C ASN A 409 40.44 -20.81 1.63
N THR A 410 39.82 -21.98 1.86
CA THR A 410 40.53 -23.26 1.82
C THR A 410 41.09 -23.54 0.43
N LEU A 411 40.30 -23.34 -0.62
CA LEU A 411 40.69 -23.53 -2.00
C LEU A 411 41.79 -22.53 -2.43
N ASN A 412 41.67 -21.26 -1.98
CA ASN A 412 42.72 -20.26 -2.21
C ASN A 412 44.05 -20.67 -1.56
N GLY A 413 44.01 -21.20 -0.34
CA GLY A 413 45.21 -21.75 0.31
C GLY A 413 45.83 -22.92 -0.45
N GLN A 414 45.01 -23.85 -0.95
CA GLN A 414 45.48 -24.96 -1.81
C GLN A 414 46.06 -24.46 -3.13
N GLN A 415 45.43 -23.45 -3.75
CA GLN A 415 45.92 -22.86 -4.99
C GLN A 415 47.29 -22.21 -4.82
N VAL A 416 47.54 -21.53 -3.70
CA VAL A 416 48.85 -20.96 -3.39
C VAL A 416 49.93 -22.07 -3.29
N GLN A 417 49.65 -23.16 -2.54
CA GLN A 417 50.54 -24.28 -2.38
C GLN A 417 50.82 -24.99 -3.73
N TRP A 418 49.77 -25.16 -4.53
CA TRP A 418 49.93 -25.75 -5.90
C TRP A 418 50.79 -24.88 -6.80
N ASN A 419 50.59 -23.58 -6.80
CA ASN A 419 51.37 -22.66 -7.60
C ASN A 419 52.84 -22.62 -7.17
N GLU A 420 53.12 -22.66 -5.86
CA GLU A 420 54.47 -22.77 -5.34
C GLU A 420 55.15 -24.08 -5.79
N TYR A 421 54.42 -25.20 -5.79
CA TYR A 421 54.91 -26.49 -6.26
C TYR A 421 55.21 -26.46 -7.76
N GLU A 422 54.28 -26.01 -8.61
CA GLU A 422 54.50 -25.91 -10.07
C GLU A 422 55.63 -24.95 -10.42
N GLN A 423 55.71 -23.80 -9.77
CA GLN A 423 56.78 -22.83 -9.96
C GLN A 423 58.14 -23.43 -9.54
N ALA A 424 58.19 -24.13 -8.42
CA ALA A 424 59.43 -24.81 -8.00
C ALA A 424 59.86 -25.89 -9.01
N LYS A 425 58.89 -26.66 -9.52
CA LYS A 425 59.11 -27.70 -10.53
C LYS A 425 59.67 -27.14 -11.85
N GLU A 426 59.21 -25.95 -12.26
CA GLU A 426 59.65 -25.29 -13.48
C GLU A 426 61.02 -24.59 -13.34
N THR A 427 61.31 -24.04 -12.15
CA THR A 427 62.45 -23.13 -11.97
C THR A 427 63.64 -23.73 -11.24
N MET A 428 63.45 -24.78 -10.43
CA MET A 428 64.51 -25.42 -9.66
C MET A 428 65.27 -26.48 -10.46
N GLN A 429 66.54 -26.65 -10.15
CA GLN A 429 67.30 -27.80 -10.65
C GLN A 429 66.74 -29.10 -10.03
N PRO A 430 66.67 -30.22 -10.76
CA PRO A 430 66.04 -31.45 -10.32
C PRO A 430 66.52 -31.94 -8.94
N GLU A 431 67.81 -31.86 -8.67
CA GLU A 431 68.40 -32.27 -7.38
C GLU A 431 67.90 -31.38 -6.19
N ALA A 432 67.78 -30.09 -6.44
CA ALA A 432 67.31 -29.14 -5.46
C ALA A 432 65.76 -29.30 -5.23
N PHE A 433 65.03 -29.61 -6.28
CA PHE A 433 63.59 -29.89 -6.21
C PHE A 433 63.33 -31.15 -5.39
N ASP A 434 64.00 -32.24 -5.65
CA ASP A 434 63.87 -33.50 -4.92
C ASP A 434 64.26 -33.36 -3.44
N GLN A 435 65.31 -32.57 -3.13
CA GLN A 435 65.67 -32.26 -1.76
C GLN A 435 64.61 -31.46 -1.01
N PHE A 436 63.89 -30.55 -1.67
CA PHE A 436 62.90 -29.70 -1.04
C PHE A 436 61.52 -30.34 -1.01
N TRP A 437 61.10 -30.98 -2.09
CA TRP A 437 59.75 -31.53 -2.25
C TRP A 437 59.67 -33.06 -2.08
N GLY A 438 60.75 -33.79 -2.25
CA GLY A 438 60.75 -35.27 -2.22
C GLY A 438 60.31 -35.92 -0.92
N THR A 439 60.30 -35.17 0.19
CA THR A 439 59.79 -35.64 1.50
C THR A 439 58.42 -35.00 1.87
N ARG A 440 57.89 -34.09 1.07
CA ARG A 440 56.62 -33.42 1.29
C ARG A 440 55.52 -34.06 0.46
N PRO A 441 54.28 -34.09 0.96
CA PRO A 441 53.17 -34.50 0.14
C PRO A 441 52.99 -33.52 -1.03
N VAL A 442 52.84 -34.06 -2.24
CA VAL A 442 52.52 -33.25 -3.42
C VAL A 442 51.17 -32.56 -3.22
N PRO A 443 51.10 -31.23 -3.36
CA PRO A 443 49.81 -30.53 -3.23
C PRO A 443 48.82 -31.05 -4.30
N GLU A 444 47.54 -31.12 -3.92
CA GLU A 444 46.46 -31.43 -4.89
C GLU A 444 46.21 -30.21 -5.78
N ASN A 445 46.00 -30.45 -7.08
CA ASN A 445 45.51 -29.40 -7.97
C ASN A 445 44.08 -29.02 -7.57
N PRO A 446 43.81 -27.78 -7.15
CA PRO A 446 42.48 -27.38 -6.69
C PRO A 446 41.48 -27.08 -7.81
N GLU A 447 41.88 -27.18 -9.09
CA GLU A 447 41.07 -26.76 -10.25
C GLU A 447 39.73 -27.50 -10.32
N GLU A 448 39.70 -28.80 -10.01
CA GLU A 448 38.46 -29.58 -10.00
C GLU A 448 37.52 -29.11 -8.87
N LYS A 449 38.04 -28.90 -7.66
CA LYS A 449 37.27 -28.40 -6.50
C LYS A 449 36.78 -26.98 -6.69
N VAL A 450 37.57 -26.13 -7.37
CA VAL A 450 37.15 -24.77 -7.76
C VAL A 450 35.98 -24.86 -8.75
N ASN A 451 36.04 -25.77 -9.72
CA ASN A 451 34.95 -25.97 -10.66
C ASN A 451 33.67 -26.48 -9.98
N GLU A 452 33.80 -27.40 -9.02
CA GLU A 452 32.65 -27.86 -8.19
C GLU A 452 32.01 -26.72 -7.41
N LEU A 453 32.84 -25.84 -6.79
CA LEU A 453 32.33 -24.67 -6.08
C LEU A 453 31.58 -23.68 -7.01
N LEU A 454 32.13 -23.45 -8.22
CA LEU A 454 31.45 -22.60 -9.22
C LEU A 454 30.07 -23.19 -9.62
N GLU A 455 29.97 -24.51 -9.77
CA GLU A 455 28.72 -25.20 -10.09
C GLU A 455 27.73 -25.15 -8.93
N GLU A 456 28.22 -25.31 -7.69
CA GLU A 456 27.39 -25.16 -6.48
C GLU A 456 26.80 -23.77 -6.37
N VAL A 457 27.63 -22.76 -6.56
CA VAL A 457 27.20 -21.35 -6.53
C VAL A 457 26.22 -21.05 -7.67
N ALA A 458 26.43 -21.59 -8.86
CA ALA A 458 25.55 -21.40 -10.02
C ALA A 458 24.14 -21.93 -9.78
N LYS A 459 23.99 -23.03 -9.01
CA LYS A 459 22.67 -23.59 -8.65
C LYS A 459 21.83 -22.66 -7.76
N ARG A 460 22.45 -21.63 -7.15
CA ARG A 460 21.77 -20.68 -6.28
C ARG A 460 21.22 -19.47 -7.02
N PHE A 461 21.49 -19.35 -8.32
CA PHE A 461 21.02 -18.22 -9.12
C PHE A 461 19.58 -18.39 -9.55
N GLY A 462 18.79 -17.34 -9.37
CA GLY A 462 17.51 -17.17 -10.02
C GLY A 462 17.68 -16.56 -11.41
N THR A 463 16.67 -16.74 -12.24
CA THR A 463 16.65 -16.23 -13.61
C THR A 463 15.34 -15.55 -13.94
N ALA A 464 15.43 -14.49 -14.73
CA ALA A 464 14.30 -13.83 -15.35
C ALA A 464 14.69 -13.45 -16.78
N GLU A 465 13.75 -13.35 -17.68
CA GLU A 465 14.04 -12.94 -19.06
C GLU A 465 14.44 -11.47 -19.12
N ASN A 466 13.70 -10.61 -18.40
CA ASN A 466 14.04 -9.21 -18.29
C ASN A 466 13.89 -8.75 -16.84
N VAL A 467 14.76 -7.80 -16.44
CA VAL A 467 14.69 -7.11 -15.16
C VAL A 467 14.75 -5.61 -15.41
N LEU A 468 13.77 -4.90 -14.84
CA LEU A 468 13.72 -3.45 -14.85
C LEU A 468 13.88 -2.92 -13.44
N MET A 469 14.92 -2.15 -13.17
CA MET A 469 15.15 -1.53 -11.87
C MET A 469 14.90 -0.02 -11.94
N THR A 470 14.14 0.46 -10.98
CA THR A 470 13.89 1.88 -10.76
C THR A 470 14.50 2.33 -9.43
N ASN A 471 14.26 3.56 -9.04
CA ASN A 471 14.60 4.06 -7.70
C ASN A 471 13.62 3.59 -6.60
N LYS A 472 12.62 2.76 -6.94
CA LYS A 472 11.59 2.27 -6.00
C LYS A 472 11.34 0.77 -6.10
N THR A 473 11.43 0.20 -7.31
CA THR A 473 11.06 -1.18 -7.59
C THR A 473 12.09 -1.88 -8.45
N ILE A 474 12.21 -3.20 -8.26
CA ILE A 474 12.86 -4.12 -9.20
C ILE A 474 11.76 -5.04 -9.72
N GLU A 475 11.51 -4.99 -11.01
CA GLU A 475 10.47 -5.72 -11.73
C GLU A 475 11.12 -6.86 -12.53
N PHE A 476 10.56 -8.05 -12.44
CA PHE A 476 11.02 -9.26 -13.10
C PHE A 476 9.94 -9.76 -14.04
N THR A 477 10.29 -10.03 -15.31
CA THR A 477 9.37 -10.56 -16.33
C THR A 477 9.97 -11.74 -17.06
N GLY A 478 9.12 -12.59 -17.68
CA GLY A 478 9.55 -13.80 -18.33
C GLY A 478 10.17 -14.80 -17.34
N LEU A 479 9.42 -15.10 -16.30
CA LEU A 479 9.81 -15.99 -15.21
C LEU A 479 9.68 -17.44 -15.66
N THR A 480 10.78 -18.11 -15.99
CA THR A 480 10.78 -19.48 -16.54
C THR A 480 10.99 -20.58 -15.51
N ASN A 481 11.60 -20.25 -14.36
CA ASN A 481 11.98 -21.22 -13.32
C ASN A 481 11.07 -21.18 -12.09
N GLN A 482 9.79 -20.83 -12.28
CA GLN A 482 8.82 -20.72 -11.20
C GLN A 482 8.57 -22.06 -10.49
N ASP A 483 8.58 -22.06 -9.16
CA ASP A 483 8.06 -23.17 -8.36
C ASP A 483 6.56 -22.98 -8.11
N ALA A 484 5.74 -23.58 -8.95
CA ALA A 484 4.27 -23.48 -8.88
C ALA A 484 3.70 -23.92 -7.53
N ASN A 485 4.29 -24.94 -6.89
CA ASN A 485 3.83 -25.41 -5.57
C ASN A 485 4.17 -24.41 -4.49
N MET A 486 5.37 -23.83 -4.54
CA MET A 486 5.81 -22.81 -3.60
C MET A 486 4.99 -21.53 -3.78
N ILE A 487 4.77 -21.07 -5.02
CA ILE A 487 3.93 -19.92 -5.32
C ILE A 487 2.51 -20.09 -4.76
N LYS A 488 1.92 -21.27 -4.99
CA LYS A 488 0.59 -21.60 -4.43
C LYS A 488 0.60 -21.52 -2.91
N LEU A 489 1.57 -22.15 -2.26
CA LEU A 489 1.71 -22.13 -0.80
C LEU A 489 1.86 -20.68 -0.28
N ARG A 490 2.71 -19.86 -0.93
CA ARG A 490 2.92 -18.46 -0.55
C ARG A 490 1.66 -17.62 -0.76
N THR A 491 0.91 -17.87 -1.83
CA THR A 491 -0.37 -17.22 -2.10
C THR A 491 -1.42 -17.57 -1.04
N ASP A 492 -1.50 -18.85 -0.63
CA ASP A 492 -2.42 -19.30 0.42
C ASP A 492 -2.05 -18.67 1.79
N ILE A 493 -0.76 -18.56 2.10
CA ILE A 493 -0.27 -17.87 3.29
C ILE A 493 -0.66 -16.39 3.24
N ALA A 494 -0.39 -15.69 2.14
CA ALA A 494 -0.70 -14.26 1.99
C ALA A 494 -2.21 -13.99 2.07
N ARG A 495 -3.04 -14.91 1.54
CA ARG A 495 -4.50 -14.83 1.67
C ARG A 495 -4.93 -15.02 3.12
N GLY A 496 -4.37 -15.99 3.83
CA GLY A 496 -4.65 -16.21 5.25
C GLY A 496 -4.20 -15.05 6.13
N ASP A 497 -3.08 -14.41 5.81
CA ASP A 497 -2.62 -13.20 6.51
C ASP A 497 -3.56 -12.02 6.26
N MET A 498 -4.00 -11.81 5.02
CA MET A 498 -4.97 -10.78 4.68
C MET A 498 -6.31 -11.01 5.38
N GLU A 499 -6.80 -12.27 5.47
CA GLU A 499 -8.03 -12.61 6.17
C GLU A 499 -7.94 -12.35 7.68
N LYS A 500 -6.81 -12.65 8.32
CA LYS A 500 -6.56 -12.32 9.75
C LYS A 500 -6.57 -10.83 9.98
N GLU A 501 -5.84 -10.07 9.17
CA GLU A 501 -5.80 -8.62 9.25
C GLU A 501 -7.18 -7.99 9.00
N LEU A 502 -7.98 -8.60 8.13
CA LEU A 502 -9.34 -8.17 7.89
C LEU A 502 -10.22 -8.29 9.14
N VAL A 503 -10.12 -9.41 9.87
CA VAL A 503 -10.83 -9.61 11.15
C VAL A 503 -10.36 -8.59 12.18
N GLU A 504 -9.07 -8.26 12.24
CA GLU A 504 -8.55 -7.21 13.12
C GLU A 504 -9.06 -5.82 12.74
N VAL A 505 -9.09 -5.49 11.45
CA VAL A 505 -9.69 -4.25 10.94
C VAL A 505 -11.14 -4.14 11.34
N GLU A 506 -11.90 -5.23 11.32
CA GLU A 506 -13.29 -5.27 11.77
C GLU A 506 -13.42 -4.98 13.26
N ASN A 507 -12.53 -5.51 14.08
CA ASN A 507 -12.51 -5.31 15.53
C ASN A 507 -12.00 -3.92 15.93
N LEU A 508 -10.96 -3.40 15.26
CA LEU A 508 -10.29 -2.14 15.61
C LEU A 508 -10.94 -0.90 14.98
N ARG A 509 -11.87 -1.07 14.04
CA ARG A 509 -12.57 0.00 13.33
C ARG A 509 -11.69 0.94 12.51
N TYR A 510 -10.47 0.52 12.16
CA TYR A 510 -9.60 1.25 11.22
C TYR A 510 -8.82 0.25 10.34
N ILE A 511 -8.43 0.70 9.14
CA ILE A 511 -7.58 -0.12 8.26
C ILE A 511 -6.16 -0.07 8.81
N SER A 512 -5.62 -1.25 9.16
CA SER A 512 -4.24 -1.39 9.59
C SER A 512 -3.29 -1.24 8.38
N LYS A 513 -2.06 -0.78 8.64
CA LYS A 513 -1.01 -0.79 7.61
C LYS A 513 -0.67 -2.21 7.18
N ASP A 514 -0.83 -3.16 8.09
CA ASP A 514 -0.55 -4.58 7.86
C ASP A 514 -1.57 -5.21 6.92
N PHE A 515 -2.84 -4.79 6.98
CA PHE A 515 -3.85 -5.17 5.98
C PHE A 515 -3.49 -4.69 4.57
N ILE A 516 -3.07 -3.43 4.43
CA ILE A 516 -2.66 -2.88 3.14
C ILE A 516 -1.46 -3.66 2.59
N ALA A 517 -0.47 -3.92 3.44
CA ALA A 517 0.73 -4.67 3.06
C ALA A 517 0.41 -6.13 2.65
N ALA A 518 -0.51 -6.80 3.36
CA ALA A 518 -0.97 -8.15 3.02
C ALA A 518 -1.71 -8.18 1.68
N LYS A 519 -2.55 -7.16 1.41
CA LYS A 519 -3.24 -7.01 0.12
C LYS A 519 -2.26 -6.78 -1.03
N GLU A 520 -1.30 -5.89 -0.86
CA GLU A 520 -0.26 -5.61 -1.86
C GLU A 520 0.60 -6.85 -2.13
N ARG A 521 0.91 -7.62 -1.09
CA ARG A 521 1.63 -8.88 -1.21
C ARG A 521 0.84 -9.91 -2.04
N LEU A 522 -0.45 -10.10 -1.75
CA LEU A 522 -1.30 -11.02 -2.51
C LEU A 522 -1.37 -10.63 -3.99
N SER A 523 -1.47 -9.34 -4.28
CA SER A 523 -1.43 -8.82 -5.64
C SER A 523 -0.12 -9.14 -6.38
N ARG A 524 1.02 -8.99 -5.71
CA ARG A 524 2.33 -9.34 -6.30
C ARG A 524 2.42 -10.83 -6.64
N LEU A 525 1.89 -11.68 -5.77
CA LEU A 525 1.85 -13.13 -5.98
C LEU A 525 0.89 -13.56 -7.10
N ALA A 526 -0.13 -12.77 -7.40
CA ALA A 526 -1.05 -13.01 -8.51
C ALA A 526 -0.44 -12.68 -9.89
N LEU A 527 0.72 -12.04 -9.96
CA LEU A 527 1.44 -11.59 -11.18
C LEU A 527 0.62 -10.66 -12.09
N LYS A 528 -0.51 -10.15 -11.63
CA LYS A 528 -1.42 -9.35 -12.44
C LYS A 528 -1.72 -8.03 -11.76
N SER A 529 -1.33 -6.94 -12.39
CA SER A 529 -1.68 -5.60 -11.95
C SER A 529 -2.11 -4.74 -13.13
N ALA A 530 -3.00 -3.81 -12.85
CA ALA A 530 -3.42 -2.83 -13.84
C ALA A 530 -3.27 -1.42 -13.29
N THR A 531 -2.91 -0.47 -14.14
CA THR A 531 -2.87 0.95 -13.79
C THR A 531 -3.79 1.70 -14.72
N ILE A 532 -4.82 2.37 -14.18
CA ILE A 532 -5.71 3.24 -14.93
C ILE A 532 -5.15 4.66 -14.90
N ARG A 533 -4.95 5.26 -16.05
CA ARG A 533 -4.53 6.65 -16.20
C ARG A 533 -5.76 7.53 -16.36
N VAL A 534 -5.99 8.39 -15.37
CA VAL A 534 -7.17 9.25 -15.30
C VAL A 534 -7.05 10.40 -16.28
N GLY A 535 -7.98 10.50 -17.24
CA GLY A 535 -8.08 11.57 -18.22
C GLY A 535 -9.15 12.61 -17.83
N GLY A 536 -9.21 13.71 -18.58
CA GLY A 536 -10.18 14.79 -18.46
C GLY A 536 -9.74 16.02 -19.24
N ASN A 537 -10.70 16.79 -19.72
CA ASN A 537 -10.42 18.00 -20.53
C ASN A 537 -9.93 19.19 -19.69
N SER A 538 -10.03 19.08 -18.36
CA SER A 538 -9.54 20.08 -17.42
C SER A 538 -9.03 19.39 -16.15
N GLU A 539 -8.20 20.08 -15.38
CA GLU A 539 -7.72 19.59 -14.07
C GLU A 539 -8.89 19.34 -13.10
N LEU A 540 -9.96 20.11 -13.19
CA LEU A 540 -11.17 19.89 -12.39
C LEU A 540 -11.87 18.58 -12.78
N GLU A 541 -12.00 18.32 -14.07
CA GLU A 541 -12.60 17.08 -14.58
C GLU A 541 -11.73 15.86 -14.26
N LYS A 542 -10.41 15.95 -14.44
CA LYS A 542 -9.49 14.87 -14.07
C LYS A 542 -9.64 14.50 -12.59
N LYS A 543 -9.77 15.50 -11.72
CA LYS A 543 -9.90 15.26 -10.29
C LYS A 543 -11.25 14.66 -9.93
N MET A 544 -12.33 15.10 -10.58
CA MET A 544 -13.66 14.50 -10.42
C MET A 544 -13.69 13.04 -10.87
N ASN A 545 -13.03 12.74 -11.99
CA ASN A 545 -12.91 11.39 -12.51
C ASN A 545 -12.01 10.51 -11.62
N ASP A 546 -10.97 11.10 -11.01
CA ASP A 546 -10.10 10.41 -10.04
C ASP A 546 -10.86 10.00 -8.78
N ASP A 547 -11.72 10.88 -8.24
CA ASP A 547 -12.58 10.60 -7.09
C ASP A 547 -13.56 9.44 -7.43
N ALA A 548 -14.28 9.54 -8.58
CA ALA A 548 -15.23 8.51 -8.99
C ALA A 548 -14.58 7.15 -9.28
N LEU A 549 -13.38 7.15 -9.86
CA LEU A 549 -12.64 5.93 -10.12
C LEU A 549 -12.14 5.27 -8.83
N ASP A 550 -11.72 6.07 -7.84
CA ASP A 550 -11.32 5.55 -6.53
C ASP A 550 -12.46 4.81 -5.84
N ASP A 551 -13.67 5.40 -5.89
CA ASP A 551 -14.88 4.79 -5.34
C ASP A 551 -15.24 3.50 -6.10
N ALA A 552 -15.15 3.50 -7.43
CA ALA A 552 -15.43 2.32 -8.25
C ALA A 552 -14.47 1.15 -7.96
N ILE A 553 -13.17 1.41 -7.89
CA ILE A 553 -12.16 0.38 -7.59
C ILE A 553 -12.43 -0.23 -6.21
N LYS A 554 -12.67 0.60 -5.20
CA LYS A 554 -12.95 0.12 -3.84
C LYS A 554 -14.26 -0.64 -3.73
N ALA A 555 -15.31 -0.17 -4.40
CA ALA A 555 -16.61 -0.85 -4.43
C ALA A 555 -16.52 -2.22 -5.10
N CYS A 556 -15.81 -2.33 -6.23
CA CYS A 556 -15.57 -3.61 -6.92
C CYS A 556 -14.80 -4.59 -6.03
N ASP A 557 -13.69 -4.13 -5.43
CA ASP A 557 -12.87 -4.93 -4.52
C ASP A 557 -13.68 -5.41 -3.29
N SER A 558 -14.53 -4.54 -2.74
CA SER A 558 -15.42 -4.89 -1.62
C SER A 558 -16.46 -5.94 -2.01
N ALA A 559 -17.06 -5.82 -3.20
CA ALA A 559 -18.07 -6.78 -3.67
C ALA A 559 -17.48 -8.16 -3.94
N LEU A 560 -16.30 -8.21 -4.54
CA LEU A 560 -15.57 -9.46 -4.81
C LEU A 560 -15.29 -10.26 -3.53
N ARG A 561 -15.15 -9.58 -2.39
CA ARG A 561 -14.83 -10.20 -1.09
C ARG A 561 -16.04 -10.55 -0.25
N TYR A 562 -17.02 -9.65 -0.19
CA TYR A 562 -18.12 -9.74 0.77
C TYR A 562 -19.47 -10.10 0.13
N GLY A 563 -19.50 -10.23 -1.19
CA GLY A 563 -20.75 -10.42 -1.92
C GLY A 563 -21.53 -9.12 -2.12
N ILE A 564 -22.71 -9.24 -2.69
CA ILE A 564 -23.56 -8.12 -3.10
C ILE A 564 -24.96 -8.23 -2.55
N ASN A 565 -25.61 -7.06 -2.45
CA ASN A 565 -27.02 -6.89 -2.13
C ASN A 565 -27.69 -5.92 -3.12
N PRO A 566 -29.02 -5.88 -3.19
CA PRO A 566 -29.74 -4.83 -3.93
C PRO A 566 -29.34 -3.45 -3.41
N GLY A 567 -29.02 -2.54 -4.33
CA GLY A 567 -28.54 -1.20 -4.04
C GLY A 567 -29.58 -0.24 -3.45
N CYS A 568 -29.24 1.06 -3.46
CA CYS A 568 -30.13 2.13 -2.99
C CYS A 568 -30.68 1.94 -1.55
N ASN A 569 -29.85 1.42 -0.65
CA ASN A 569 -30.20 1.07 0.74
C ASN A 569 -31.29 -0.02 0.89
N THR A 570 -31.68 -0.73 -0.17
CA THR A 570 -32.73 -1.75 -0.15
C THR A 570 -32.43 -2.84 0.87
N ALA A 571 -31.20 -3.36 0.95
CA ALA A 571 -30.83 -4.38 1.92
C ALA A 571 -30.91 -3.90 3.38
N ILE A 572 -30.59 -2.63 3.64
CA ILE A 572 -30.74 -2.03 4.98
C ILE A 572 -32.23 -1.90 5.34
N ILE A 573 -33.05 -1.48 4.38
CA ILE A 573 -34.51 -1.36 4.56
C ILE A 573 -35.12 -2.74 4.81
N GLN A 574 -34.75 -3.77 4.06
CA GLN A 574 -35.17 -5.16 4.29
C GLN A 574 -34.84 -5.62 5.71
N ALA A 575 -33.63 -5.30 6.19
CA ALA A 575 -33.16 -5.66 7.53
C ALA A 575 -34.00 -5.01 8.64
N CYS A 576 -34.71 -3.91 8.34
CA CYS A 576 -35.59 -3.19 9.29
C CYS A 576 -37.07 -3.68 9.29
N ILE A 577 -37.47 -4.48 8.29
CA ILE A 577 -38.85 -4.96 8.13
C ILE A 577 -39.01 -6.32 8.81
N PRO A 578 -39.88 -6.45 9.87
CA PRO A 578 -40.01 -7.72 10.61
C PRO A 578 -40.48 -8.91 9.77
N GLU A 579 -41.29 -8.66 8.73
CA GLU A 579 -41.80 -9.69 7.80
C GLU A 579 -40.67 -10.31 6.96
N LEU A 580 -39.63 -9.54 6.66
CA LEU A 580 -38.45 -10.00 5.92
C LEU A 580 -37.37 -10.48 6.88
N ASN A 581 -37.06 -9.69 7.90
CA ASN A 581 -36.09 -10.06 8.93
C ASN A 581 -36.77 -10.67 10.17
N THR A 582 -37.07 -11.94 10.09
CA THR A 582 -37.77 -12.67 11.17
C THR A 582 -37.02 -12.67 12.51
N ARG A 583 -35.72 -12.39 12.53
CA ARG A 583 -34.91 -12.22 13.75
C ARG A 583 -35.40 -11.05 14.62
N LEU A 584 -36.10 -10.07 14.03
CA LEU A 584 -36.71 -8.96 14.76
C LEU A 584 -37.89 -9.38 15.57
N ASN A 585 -38.60 -10.47 15.19
CA ASN A 585 -39.82 -10.91 15.86
C ASN A 585 -39.60 -11.33 17.33
N ASP A 586 -38.41 -11.87 17.62
CA ASP A 586 -38.03 -12.33 18.95
C ASP A 586 -37.30 -11.25 19.77
N GLN A 587 -37.14 -10.01 19.24
CA GLN A 587 -36.46 -8.92 19.92
C GLN A 587 -37.45 -8.12 20.85
N ASP A 588 -36.81 -7.40 21.77
CA ASP A 588 -37.50 -6.44 22.65
C ASP A 588 -38.31 -5.43 21.83
N PRO A 589 -39.51 -5.03 22.27
CA PRO A 589 -40.33 -3.99 21.64
C PRO A 589 -39.55 -2.70 21.32
N ILE A 590 -38.62 -2.30 22.19
CA ILE A 590 -37.76 -1.13 21.99
C ILE A 590 -36.88 -1.31 20.74
N ILE A 591 -36.35 -2.50 20.52
CA ILE A 591 -35.52 -2.81 19.31
C ILE A 591 -36.40 -2.72 18.06
N LYS A 592 -37.63 -3.17 18.09
CA LYS A 592 -38.61 -3.03 16.99
C LYS A 592 -38.93 -1.56 16.69
N THR A 593 -39.10 -0.76 17.73
CA THR A 593 -39.31 0.71 17.61
C THR A 593 -38.07 1.35 16.96
N ILE A 594 -36.87 0.96 17.35
CA ILE A 594 -35.61 1.41 16.75
C ILE A 594 -35.51 0.96 15.28
N ALA A 595 -35.86 -0.29 14.95
CA ALA A 595 -35.89 -0.79 13.58
C ALA A 595 -36.84 0.02 12.69
N ASN A 596 -38.04 0.37 13.20
CA ASN A 596 -38.98 1.23 12.47
C ASN A 596 -38.42 2.65 12.25
N ILE A 597 -37.76 3.24 13.25
CA ILE A 597 -37.08 4.53 13.09
C ILE A 597 -35.96 4.45 12.05
N ALA A 598 -35.18 3.36 12.02
CA ALA A 598 -34.17 3.13 11.01
C ALA A 598 -34.80 3.01 9.62
N TYR A 599 -35.84 2.19 9.46
CA TYR A 599 -36.61 2.06 8.21
C TYR A 599 -37.04 3.44 7.68
N GLU A 600 -37.73 4.23 8.49
CA GLU A 600 -38.23 5.55 8.11
C GLU A 600 -37.06 6.52 7.77
N SER A 601 -35.90 6.37 8.41
CA SER A 601 -34.75 7.23 8.21
C SER A 601 -34.07 6.91 6.88
N PHE A 602 -33.94 5.63 6.53
CA PHE A 602 -33.40 5.19 5.23
C PHE A 602 -34.38 5.42 4.09
N LEU A 603 -35.69 5.32 4.33
CA LEU A 603 -36.71 5.74 3.38
C LEU A 603 -36.55 7.23 3.00
N ASP A 604 -36.22 8.11 3.95
CA ASP A 604 -35.93 9.52 3.67
C ASP A 604 -34.69 9.73 2.82
N VAL A 605 -33.67 8.87 2.96
CA VAL A 605 -32.50 8.89 2.06
C VAL A 605 -32.94 8.59 0.63
N VAL A 606 -33.71 7.51 0.43
CA VAL A 606 -34.24 7.16 -0.89
C VAL A 606 -35.16 8.24 -1.44
N GLN A 607 -36.01 8.84 -0.59
CA GLN A 607 -36.86 9.99 -0.98
C GLN A 607 -36.01 11.18 -1.46
N THR A 608 -34.83 11.42 -0.85
CA THR A 608 -33.93 12.48 -1.26
C THR A 608 -33.39 12.20 -2.67
N ILE A 609 -33.02 10.96 -2.97
CA ILE A 609 -32.59 10.54 -4.31
C ILE A 609 -33.69 10.81 -5.36
N HIS A 610 -34.93 10.43 -5.07
CA HIS A 610 -36.07 10.67 -5.95
C HIS A 610 -36.37 12.17 -6.12
N LYS A 611 -36.27 12.98 -5.06
CA LYS A 611 -36.46 14.43 -5.11
C LYS A 611 -35.41 15.15 -5.94
N ASN A 612 -34.21 14.64 -6.01
CA ASN A 612 -33.17 15.20 -6.89
C ASN A 612 -33.53 15.02 -8.39
N LYS A 613 -34.33 14.01 -8.74
CA LYS A 613 -34.92 13.87 -10.08
C LYS A 613 -36.21 14.71 -10.24
N ASP A 614 -37.18 14.51 -9.35
CA ASP A 614 -38.48 15.21 -9.36
C ASP A 614 -38.80 15.78 -7.97
N PRO A 615 -38.66 17.10 -7.78
CA PRO A 615 -38.98 17.75 -6.49
C PRO A 615 -40.41 17.56 -6.03
N LYS A 616 -41.36 17.17 -6.90
CA LYS A 616 -42.76 16.98 -6.60
C LYS A 616 -43.09 15.56 -6.14
N VAL A 617 -42.15 14.63 -6.14
CA VAL A 617 -42.39 13.25 -5.72
C VAL A 617 -42.90 13.21 -4.27
N THR A 618 -43.98 12.46 -4.04
CA THR A 618 -44.57 12.31 -2.71
C THR A 618 -43.85 11.21 -1.91
N ARG A 619 -43.90 11.31 -0.58
CA ARG A 619 -43.34 10.27 0.28
C ARG A 619 -44.02 8.91 0.07
N ASP A 620 -45.35 8.91 -0.10
CA ASP A 620 -46.14 7.68 -0.25
C ASP A 620 -45.78 6.94 -1.57
N SER A 621 -45.56 7.68 -2.66
CA SER A 621 -45.10 7.05 -3.89
C SER A 621 -43.72 6.43 -3.77
N VAL A 622 -42.79 7.09 -3.10
CA VAL A 622 -41.44 6.53 -2.83
C VAL A 622 -41.52 5.35 -1.89
N LYS A 623 -42.32 5.42 -0.84
CA LYS A 623 -42.57 4.31 0.09
C LYS A 623 -43.06 3.06 -0.64
N TYR A 624 -44.06 3.21 -1.54
CA TYR A 624 -44.55 2.10 -2.37
C TYR A 624 -43.43 1.47 -3.23
N ILE A 625 -42.58 2.30 -3.88
CA ILE A 625 -41.45 1.81 -4.68
C ILE A 625 -40.48 1.05 -3.79
N VAL A 626 -40.11 1.58 -2.65
CA VAL A 626 -39.14 0.98 -1.72
C VAL A 626 -39.66 -0.33 -1.12
N GLU A 627 -40.91 -0.41 -0.73
CA GLU A 627 -41.53 -1.64 -0.22
C GLU A 627 -41.56 -2.73 -1.28
N ASN A 628 -41.93 -2.40 -2.52
CA ASN A 628 -41.85 -3.36 -3.62
C ASN A 628 -40.40 -3.79 -3.92
N SER A 629 -39.42 -2.85 -3.92
CA SER A 629 -38.00 -3.19 -4.05
C SER A 629 -37.56 -4.18 -2.97
N ALA A 630 -37.96 -3.95 -1.74
CA ALA A 630 -37.63 -4.81 -0.60
C ALA A 630 -38.27 -6.21 -0.73
N MET A 631 -39.51 -6.30 -1.13
CA MET A 631 -40.25 -7.58 -1.29
C MET A 631 -39.75 -8.39 -2.47
N GLU A 632 -39.39 -7.74 -3.59
CA GLU A 632 -38.90 -8.40 -4.79
C GLU A 632 -37.39 -8.65 -4.78
N ASN A 633 -36.69 -8.19 -3.75
CA ASN A 633 -35.23 -8.25 -3.60
C ASN A 633 -34.50 -7.66 -4.82
N ARG A 634 -35.02 -6.53 -5.35
CA ARG A 634 -34.50 -5.78 -6.50
C ARG A 634 -34.49 -4.29 -6.20
N CYS A 635 -33.62 -3.54 -6.86
CA CYS A 635 -33.60 -2.09 -6.76
C CYS A 635 -34.43 -1.45 -7.86
N TYR A 636 -35.12 -0.34 -7.55
CA TYR A 636 -35.76 0.49 -8.58
C TYR A 636 -34.70 1.41 -9.19
N ASP A 637 -34.46 1.23 -10.49
CA ASP A 637 -33.56 2.10 -11.24
C ASP A 637 -34.30 3.41 -11.59
N LEU A 638 -33.84 4.48 -10.99
CA LEU A 638 -34.44 5.81 -11.15
C LEU A 638 -34.21 6.39 -12.56
N VAL A 639 -33.20 5.91 -13.31
CA VAL A 639 -32.87 6.38 -14.67
C VAL A 639 -33.80 5.73 -15.69
N THR A 640 -33.95 4.41 -15.62
CA THR A 640 -34.79 3.62 -16.54
C THR A 640 -36.23 3.45 -16.07
N GLU A 641 -36.52 3.81 -14.82
CA GLU A 641 -37.85 3.72 -14.17
C GLU A 641 -38.41 2.29 -14.10
N VAL A 642 -37.52 1.29 -13.97
CA VAL A 642 -37.88 -0.12 -13.83
C VAL A 642 -37.17 -0.76 -12.63
N TYR A 643 -37.71 -1.88 -12.11
CA TYR A 643 -37.02 -2.68 -11.12
C TYR A 643 -35.91 -3.50 -11.82
N SER A 644 -34.68 -3.35 -11.37
CA SER A 644 -33.49 -3.98 -11.95
C SER A 644 -32.67 -4.72 -10.90
N ASN A 645 -31.98 -5.77 -11.33
CA ASN A 645 -30.95 -6.46 -10.56
C ASN A 645 -29.55 -5.84 -10.78
N ASP A 646 -29.42 -4.82 -11.64
CA ASP A 646 -28.13 -4.22 -11.99
C ASP A 646 -27.70 -3.12 -11.03
N ILE A 647 -28.65 -2.57 -10.26
CA ILE A 647 -28.33 -1.59 -9.22
C ILE A 647 -28.04 -2.33 -7.91
N ILE A 648 -26.78 -2.54 -7.67
CA ILE A 648 -26.27 -3.38 -6.58
C ILE A 648 -25.22 -2.64 -5.75
N ASN A 649 -25.12 -3.01 -4.47
CA ASN A 649 -24.06 -2.57 -3.56
C ASN A 649 -23.24 -3.78 -3.08
N SER A 650 -22.02 -3.53 -2.64
CA SER A 650 -21.30 -4.49 -1.82
C SER A 650 -22.05 -4.69 -0.48
N CYS A 651 -22.17 -5.92 -0.04
CA CYS A 651 -22.72 -6.26 1.28
C CYS A 651 -22.02 -5.48 2.40
N ARG A 652 -20.73 -5.32 2.31
CA ARG A 652 -19.95 -4.56 3.28
C ARG A 652 -20.31 -3.08 3.29
N THR A 653 -20.56 -2.47 2.13
CA THR A 653 -21.00 -1.07 2.02
C THR A 653 -22.31 -0.85 2.79
N ASP A 654 -23.30 -1.69 2.62
CA ASP A 654 -24.58 -1.58 3.34
C ASP A 654 -24.39 -1.68 4.86
N ILE A 655 -23.56 -2.61 5.32
CA ILE A 655 -23.23 -2.77 6.73
C ILE A 655 -22.54 -1.53 7.29
N GLU A 656 -21.55 -1.00 6.57
CA GLU A 656 -20.81 0.18 7.04
C GLU A 656 -21.65 1.47 6.96
N ILE A 657 -22.58 1.60 6.01
CA ILE A 657 -23.60 2.68 6.00
C ILE A 657 -24.40 2.66 7.29
N LEU A 658 -24.96 1.51 7.64
CA LEU A 658 -25.76 1.36 8.87
C LEU A 658 -24.91 1.60 10.13
N ARG A 659 -23.74 0.97 10.23
CA ARG A 659 -22.82 1.12 11.37
C ARG A 659 -22.34 2.56 11.55
N SER A 660 -22.00 3.24 10.46
CA SER A 660 -21.53 4.63 10.51
C SER A 660 -22.64 5.57 10.94
N ALA A 661 -23.86 5.42 10.38
CA ALA A 661 -25.02 6.20 10.81
C ALA A 661 -25.26 6.04 12.32
N ILE A 662 -25.25 4.82 12.82
CA ILE A 662 -25.46 4.53 14.24
C ILE A 662 -24.28 4.96 15.12
N ALA A 663 -23.04 4.87 14.64
CA ALA A 663 -21.88 5.36 15.39
C ALA A 663 -21.96 6.88 15.62
N ILE A 664 -22.35 7.63 14.60
CA ILE A 664 -22.60 9.07 14.69
C ILE A 664 -23.67 9.36 15.76
N ILE A 665 -24.79 8.67 15.69
CA ILE A 665 -25.90 8.79 16.66
C ILE A 665 -25.41 8.41 18.06
N GLY A 666 -24.65 7.33 18.18
CA GLY A 666 -24.14 6.83 19.45
C GLY A 666 -23.23 7.84 20.18
N VAL A 667 -22.46 8.62 19.45
CA VAL A 667 -21.68 9.74 20.02
C VAL A 667 -22.63 10.80 20.57
N ILE A 668 -23.64 11.17 19.80
CA ILE A 668 -24.62 12.20 20.18
C ILE A 668 -25.44 11.80 21.43
N ILE A 669 -25.96 10.57 21.45
CA ILE A 669 -26.73 10.05 22.60
C ILE A 669 -25.88 10.01 23.87
N SER A 670 -24.55 9.68 23.71
CA SER A 670 -23.64 9.53 24.85
C SER A 670 -23.07 10.87 25.36
N SER A 671 -23.22 11.95 24.58
CA SER A 671 -22.63 13.25 24.92
C SER A 671 -23.61 14.16 25.60
N ASN A 672 -23.40 14.39 26.90
CA ASN A 672 -24.27 15.26 27.68
C ASN A 672 -23.71 16.68 27.87
N GLN A 673 -22.43 16.87 27.67
CA GLN A 673 -21.75 18.14 27.87
C GLN A 673 -20.54 18.27 26.93
N TYR A 674 -20.21 19.51 26.59
CA TYR A 674 -19.00 19.83 25.86
C TYR A 674 -18.07 20.70 26.71
N LEU A 675 -16.83 20.27 26.85
CA LEU A 675 -15.79 21.00 27.57
C LEU A 675 -14.68 21.39 26.58
N ALA A 676 -14.43 22.68 26.41
CA ALA A 676 -13.28 23.17 25.67
C ALA A 676 -12.29 23.84 26.60
N ALA A 677 -11.04 23.40 26.58
CA ALA A 677 -9.95 24.11 27.23
C ALA A 677 -9.66 25.43 26.48
N ASP A 678 -9.65 26.55 27.16
CA ASP A 678 -9.12 27.80 26.59
C ASP A 678 -7.59 27.64 26.45
N ILE A 679 -7.14 27.41 25.24
CA ILE A 679 -5.72 27.48 24.95
C ILE A 679 -5.36 28.97 24.96
N LYS A 680 -4.66 29.42 26.01
CA LYS A 680 -3.97 30.70 25.96
C LYS A 680 -2.92 30.61 24.84
N ASN A 681 -3.11 31.38 23.78
CA ASN A 681 -2.07 31.62 22.77
C ASN A 681 -0.88 32.31 23.40
#